data_498662f4bd84cfec6e8acf6097eb4f14
#
_entry.id   498662f4bd84cfec6e8acf6097eb4f14
#
_cell.length_a   1.000
_cell.length_b   1.000
_cell.length_c   1.000
_cell.angle_alpha   90.00
_cell.angle_beta   90.00
_cell.angle_gamma   90.00
#
_symmetry.space_group_name_H-M   'P 1'
#
loop_
_entity.id
_entity.type
_entity.pdbx_description
1 polymer ?
#
loop_
_entity_poly.entity_id
_entity_poly.type
_entity_poly.pdbx_seq_one_letter_code
_entity_poly.pdbx_strand_id
1 'polypeptide(L)'
;MMLMNKIHIFMHFIAVSLGYTDMYQIDDRKGFGRRFDGIGGISGGGATSKLLINYPEPQRSEILDYLFKPNFGASLHILKVEIGGDGQSTDGTEASHMHNADDENYQRGYEWWLMVEAKKRNPDIKIYGLPWSFPGWLNPMGERNPYRFPKLTAGYVIKWIKGAAKFYNVTVDYIGIWNEKDYDKVYVKTLRKELDKADLVHVKIVAPDAPHINDWQISADILKDPELAAAVEFIGSHYPGTITTKDGIKTGKPLWASEDYSTFNDLVGGGCWARILNQNFVNGNITATISWNLIAAYYDSLPYTRDGLMTAESPWSGSYVVESPIWLGAHTTQFTQIGWNYYRHGYGSGHFVYGGSYVSLASPDGKHLTIIIETMSHDHSKCIRPPLPQYNVKKQTVKFQIKGQFAGINMLQMWKSQLRFDNMPSTFFKKLNPVKVIDGEFTLDLDIDDVITLTTLNTGNKGSHPSPPPVKDFPLPYMENFEKYNEHEEPYNFAQQTGSFEVIDLGEGHGKVMRQMVTQIPIYWCAAEKLNFATNYIGSQKWSDIYVQVDAKLGDTNSTDGYFVAARIFEGGCKLIDSTGIFFFVYPESQRFVVTGNIAQSVIHKLGPTGKLNVKGWNTLSLLIKDGSAVGSINDKFLFNITVADFKTHGFAGVGTSSWGIADFDNFVLRNAKEGEKIMNKMKRD
;
A
#
# COMPACT_ATOMS: atom_id res chain seq x y z
N MET A 1 -54.63 -32.42 -67.44
CA MET A 1 -54.13 -31.30 -66.64
C MET A 1 -53.04 -31.85 -65.74
N MET A 2 -51.81 -31.59 -66.09
CA MET A 2 -50.61 -32.26 -65.60
C MET A 2 -50.18 -31.70 -64.23
N LEU A 3 -49.97 -32.60 -63.23
CA LEU A 3 -49.25 -32.32 -62.00
C LEU A 3 -47.71 -32.41 -62.26
N MET A 4 -46.98 -31.35 -62.06
CA MET A 4 -45.51 -31.36 -62.02
C MET A 4 -45.04 -31.52 -60.61
N ASN A 5 -44.43 -32.66 -60.29
CA ASN A 5 -43.66 -32.91 -59.07
C ASN A 5 -42.32 -32.17 -59.12
N LYS A 6 -42.08 -31.27 -58.17
CA LYS A 6 -40.75 -30.72 -57.92
C LYS A 6 -40.00 -31.51 -56.84
N ILE A 7 -38.97 -32.22 -57.28
CA ILE A 7 -38.04 -32.90 -56.38
C ILE A 7 -37.03 -31.80 -55.88
N HIS A 8 -37.02 -31.56 -54.58
CA HIS A 8 -36.01 -30.73 -53.95
C HIS A 8 -34.86 -31.64 -53.46
N ILE A 9 -33.69 -31.53 -54.11
CA ILE A 9 -32.47 -32.17 -53.71
C ILE A 9 -31.86 -31.24 -52.62
N PHE A 10 -31.86 -31.72 -51.35
CA PHE A 10 -31.10 -31.07 -50.26
C PHE A 10 -29.64 -31.51 -50.37
N MET A 11 -28.79 -30.63 -50.89
CA MET A 11 -27.33 -30.75 -50.74
C MET A 11 -26.95 -30.35 -49.32
N HIS A 12 -26.56 -31.33 -48.50
CA HIS A 12 -25.87 -31.08 -47.24
C HIS A 12 -24.43 -30.70 -47.56
N PHE A 13 -24.11 -29.40 -47.42
CA PHE A 13 -22.75 -28.97 -47.34
C PHE A 13 -22.21 -29.32 -45.94
N ILE A 14 -21.40 -30.35 -45.83
CA ILE A 14 -20.55 -30.57 -44.67
C ILE A 14 -19.44 -29.52 -44.75
N ALA A 15 -19.60 -28.41 -43.99
CA ALA A 15 -18.53 -27.49 -43.78
C ALA A 15 -17.52 -28.16 -42.84
N VAL A 16 -16.49 -28.75 -43.40
CA VAL A 16 -15.29 -29.12 -42.65
C VAL A 16 -14.65 -27.78 -42.31
N SER A 17 -14.83 -27.30 -41.08
CA SER A 17 -14.05 -26.21 -40.54
C SER A 17 -12.62 -26.74 -40.35
N LEU A 18 -11.78 -26.52 -41.35
CA LEU A 18 -10.33 -26.55 -41.15
C LEU A 18 -10.04 -25.49 -40.09
N GLY A 19 -9.84 -25.92 -38.84
CA GLY A 19 -9.43 -25.01 -37.77
C GLY A 19 -8.10 -24.40 -38.09
N TYR A 20 -8.12 -23.17 -38.62
CA TYR A 20 -6.91 -22.37 -38.72
C TYR A 20 -6.46 -22.06 -37.29
N THR A 21 -5.34 -22.66 -36.90
CA THR A 21 -4.67 -22.30 -35.66
C THR A 21 -3.92 -20.99 -35.92
N ASP A 22 -4.29 -19.93 -35.22
CA ASP A 22 -3.66 -18.63 -35.38
C ASP A 22 -2.17 -18.73 -34.99
N MET A 23 -1.30 -18.20 -35.88
CA MET A 23 0.15 -18.21 -35.70
C MET A 23 0.66 -16.88 -35.20
N TYR A 24 1.31 -16.89 -34.02
CA TYR A 24 1.92 -15.73 -33.39
C TYR A 24 3.45 -15.78 -33.52
N GLN A 25 4.06 -14.67 -33.94
CA GLN A 25 5.50 -14.61 -34.16
C GLN A 25 6.21 -14.02 -32.93
N ILE A 26 7.40 -14.56 -32.61
CA ILE A 26 8.36 -14.00 -31.65
C ILE A 26 9.63 -13.76 -32.46
N ASP A 27 9.84 -12.51 -32.92
CA ASP A 27 10.84 -12.17 -33.95
C ASP A 27 11.61 -10.89 -33.56
N ASP A 28 12.82 -11.02 -33.05
CA ASP A 28 13.72 -9.94 -32.66
C ASP A 28 14.38 -9.22 -33.87
N ARG A 29 14.34 -9.82 -35.04
CA ARG A 29 14.90 -9.20 -36.27
C ARG A 29 14.15 -7.92 -36.67
N LYS A 30 12.96 -7.71 -36.09
CA LYS A 30 12.19 -6.46 -36.24
C LYS A 30 12.57 -5.41 -35.18
N GLY A 31 13.53 -5.71 -34.31
CA GLY A 31 13.95 -4.91 -33.18
C GLY A 31 13.07 -5.14 -31.95
N PHE A 32 13.56 -4.70 -30.79
CA PHE A 32 12.84 -4.77 -29.54
C PHE A 32 11.86 -3.59 -29.37
N GLY A 33 10.93 -3.76 -28.45
CA GLY A 33 10.07 -2.73 -27.93
C GLY A 33 10.78 -1.89 -26.86
N ARG A 34 10.03 -1.49 -25.81
CA ARG A 34 10.58 -0.74 -24.68
C ARG A 34 11.33 -1.68 -23.71
N ARG A 35 12.21 -1.07 -22.92
CA ARG A 35 12.85 -1.73 -21.79
C ARG A 35 11.81 -2.02 -20.70
N PHE A 36 11.92 -3.16 -20.05
CA PHE A 36 11.15 -3.52 -18.86
C PHE A 36 11.77 -2.87 -17.63
N ASP A 37 10.98 -2.16 -16.85
CA ASP A 37 11.44 -1.40 -15.68
C ASP A 37 11.08 -2.06 -14.35
N GLY A 38 10.24 -3.11 -14.35
CA GLY A 38 10.00 -3.91 -13.16
C GLY A 38 8.54 -3.94 -12.68
N ILE A 39 8.31 -4.81 -11.73
CA ILE A 39 7.04 -4.96 -11.01
C ILE A 39 7.32 -4.69 -9.53
N GLY A 40 6.43 -3.94 -8.88
CA GLY A 40 6.63 -3.53 -7.50
C GLY A 40 5.38 -3.55 -6.64
N GLY A 41 5.56 -3.14 -5.38
CA GLY A 41 4.48 -2.91 -4.43
C GLY A 41 4.78 -1.68 -3.58
N ILE A 42 3.72 -1.05 -3.09
CA ILE A 42 3.75 0.19 -2.30
C ILE A 42 3.50 -0.12 -0.83
N SER A 43 4.39 0.32 0.05
CA SER A 43 4.12 0.60 1.45
C SER A 43 3.98 2.12 1.57
N GLY A 44 2.76 2.61 1.72
CA GLY A 44 2.52 4.06 1.75
C GLY A 44 1.03 4.36 1.68
N GLY A 45 0.67 5.60 2.00
CA GLY A 45 -0.70 6.00 2.29
C GLY A 45 -1.02 5.77 3.77
N GLY A 46 -0.09 6.13 4.67
CA GLY A 46 -0.24 6.04 6.11
C GLY A 46 0.17 4.70 6.69
N ALA A 47 1.33 4.20 6.26
CA ALA A 47 1.92 2.98 6.81
C ALA A 47 1.01 1.75 6.69
N THR A 48 0.46 1.52 5.50
CA THR A 48 -0.47 0.43 5.19
C THR A 48 0.09 -0.99 5.47
N SER A 49 1.39 -1.10 5.70
CA SER A 49 2.07 -2.35 6.07
C SER A 49 2.64 -2.33 7.50
N LYS A 50 2.27 -1.35 8.33
CA LYS A 50 2.91 -1.08 9.62
C LYS A 50 2.81 -2.23 10.64
N LEU A 51 1.74 -2.99 10.66
CA LEU A 51 1.62 -4.13 11.57
C LEU A 51 2.65 -5.23 11.28
N LEU A 52 3.27 -5.23 10.09
CA LEU A 52 4.25 -6.24 9.72
C LEU A 52 5.48 -6.26 10.65
N ILE A 53 5.96 -5.10 11.10
CA ILE A 53 7.09 -5.01 12.03
C ILE A 53 6.78 -5.68 13.39
N ASN A 54 5.50 -5.76 13.75
CA ASN A 54 5.04 -6.33 15.02
C ASN A 54 4.91 -7.86 14.98
N TYR A 55 5.03 -8.48 13.81
CA TYR A 55 4.95 -9.92 13.68
C TYR A 55 6.09 -10.63 14.44
N PRO A 56 5.80 -11.74 15.11
CA PRO A 56 6.85 -12.57 15.72
C PRO A 56 7.69 -13.28 14.65
N GLU A 57 8.91 -13.65 15.00
CA GLU A 57 9.68 -14.62 14.21
C GLU A 57 9.18 -16.05 14.48
N PRO A 58 9.16 -16.95 13.50
CA PRO A 58 9.68 -16.76 12.13
C PRO A 58 8.68 -16.11 11.14
N GLN A 59 7.43 -15.88 11.50
CA GLN A 59 6.36 -15.46 10.58
C GLN A 59 6.70 -14.14 9.87
N ARG A 60 7.31 -13.19 10.56
CA ARG A 60 7.77 -11.93 9.95
C ARG A 60 8.74 -12.18 8.81
N SER A 61 9.74 -13.01 9.03
CA SER A 61 10.70 -13.38 7.99
C SER A 61 10.07 -14.15 6.84
N GLU A 62 9.13 -15.04 7.11
CA GLU A 62 8.39 -15.81 6.10
C GLU A 62 7.56 -14.89 5.18
N ILE A 63 6.84 -13.91 5.75
CA ILE A 63 6.07 -12.92 4.98
C ILE A 63 6.99 -12.12 4.06
N LEU A 64 8.09 -11.61 4.60
CA LEU A 64 9.07 -10.82 3.84
C LEU A 64 9.76 -11.63 2.74
N ASP A 65 9.96 -12.92 2.95
CA ASP A 65 10.48 -13.84 1.93
C ASP A 65 9.49 -13.95 0.75
N TYR A 66 8.18 -14.10 1.01
CA TYR A 66 7.16 -14.15 -0.05
C TYR A 66 7.10 -12.88 -0.89
N LEU A 67 7.43 -11.73 -0.31
CA LEU A 67 7.42 -10.45 -1.01
C LEU A 67 8.71 -10.19 -1.82
N PHE A 68 9.88 -10.40 -1.21
CA PHE A 68 11.12 -9.81 -1.71
C PHE A 68 12.19 -10.80 -2.15
N LYS A 69 12.17 -12.04 -1.65
CA LYS A 69 13.25 -13.00 -1.91
C LYS A 69 13.29 -13.42 -3.39
N PRO A 70 14.43 -13.29 -4.07
CA PRO A 70 14.57 -13.70 -5.45
C PRO A 70 14.22 -15.18 -5.66
N ASN A 71 13.50 -15.48 -6.73
CA ASN A 71 13.02 -16.83 -7.05
C ASN A 71 12.17 -17.47 -5.94
N PHE A 72 11.39 -16.68 -5.23
CA PHE A 72 10.50 -17.14 -4.16
C PHE A 72 9.27 -16.21 -4.07
N GLY A 73 8.05 -16.75 -4.10
CA GLY A 73 6.83 -15.95 -4.04
C GLY A 73 6.79 -14.86 -5.11
N ALA A 74 6.44 -13.63 -4.70
CA ALA A 74 6.31 -12.49 -5.59
C ALA A 74 7.64 -11.98 -6.17
N SER A 75 8.76 -12.17 -5.48
CA SER A 75 10.09 -11.77 -5.97
C SER A 75 10.12 -10.36 -6.57
N LEU A 76 9.59 -9.36 -5.86
CA LEU A 76 9.37 -8.01 -6.37
C LEU A 76 10.67 -7.31 -6.76
N HIS A 77 10.60 -6.48 -7.82
CA HIS A 77 11.71 -5.71 -8.36
C HIS A 77 11.81 -4.30 -7.78
N ILE A 78 10.68 -3.73 -7.33
CA ILE A 78 10.57 -2.35 -6.82
C ILE A 78 9.82 -2.36 -5.51
N LEU A 79 10.35 -1.64 -4.51
CA LEU A 79 9.62 -1.26 -3.31
C LEU A 79 9.41 0.24 -3.32
N LYS A 80 8.16 0.69 -3.42
CA LYS A 80 7.78 2.10 -3.26
C LYS A 80 7.34 2.33 -1.83
N VAL A 81 7.88 3.39 -1.18
CA VAL A 81 7.63 3.72 0.22
C VAL A 81 7.20 5.17 0.39
N GLU A 82 6.47 5.45 1.45
CA GLU A 82 6.11 6.82 1.82
C GLU A 82 7.29 7.56 2.43
N ILE A 83 7.52 8.80 2.00
CA ILE A 83 8.32 9.77 2.75
C ILE A 83 7.40 10.38 3.78
N GLY A 84 7.60 10.05 5.05
CA GLY A 84 6.72 10.47 6.14
C GLY A 84 6.59 11.98 6.28
N GLY A 85 5.38 12.45 6.59
CA GLY A 85 5.05 13.87 6.71
C GLY A 85 4.19 14.22 7.91
N ASP A 86 4.04 13.31 8.91
CA ASP A 86 3.27 13.49 10.14
C ASP A 86 1.76 13.69 9.95
N GLY A 87 1.29 13.64 8.73
CA GLY A 87 -0.09 13.91 8.36
C GLY A 87 -0.82 12.68 7.87
N GLN A 88 -2.15 12.71 8.00
CA GLN A 88 -3.02 11.66 7.48
C GLN A 88 -2.82 11.50 5.96
N SER A 89 -2.57 10.28 5.50
CA SER A 89 -2.18 9.99 4.12
C SER A 89 -2.88 8.77 3.47
N THR A 90 -3.94 8.28 3.99
CA THR A 90 -4.95 7.32 3.55
C THR A 90 -5.46 6.47 4.72
N ASP A 91 -4.68 5.50 5.21
CA ASP A 91 -5.04 4.61 6.32
C ASP A 91 -4.60 5.17 7.68
N GLY A 92 -3.50 5.90 7.68
CA GLY A 92 -2.92 6.48 8.87
C GLY A 92 -1.85 7.51 8.53
N THR A 93 -0.78 7.51 9.29
CA THR A 93 0.31 8.47 9.16
C THR A 93 1.66 7.76 9.21
N GLU A 94 2.63 8.23 8.43
CA GLU A 94 4.03 7.90 8.56
C GLU A 94 4.78 9.08 9.17
N ALA A 95 5.63 8.79 10.16
CA ALA A 95 6.36 9.81 10.89
C ALA A 95 7.43 10.50 10.01
N SER A 96 7.51 11.82 10.10
CA SER A 96 8.56 12.59 9.46
C SER A 96 9.90 12.40 10.16
N HIS A 97 10.98 12.31 9.38
CA HIS A 97 12.35 12.44 9.90
C HIS A 97 12.68 13.87 10.42
N MET A 98 11.74 14.82 10.24
CA MET A 98 11.85 16.20 10.68
C MET A 98 10.47 16.76 11.04
N HIS A 99 10.06 16.68 12.31
CA HIS A 99 8.80 17.28 12.77
C HIS A 99 8.83 18.83 12.71
N ASN A 100 10.02 19.39 12.76
CA ASN A 100 10.27 20.82 12.54
C ASN A 100 11.62 21.01 11.83
N ALA A 101 11.96 22.25 11.47
CA ALA A 101 13.14 22.57 10.64
C ALA A 101 14.48 22.15 11.25
N ASP A 102 14.58 22.14 12.58
CA ASP A 102 15.81 21.89 13.34
C ASP A 102 15.84 20.49 13.98
N ASP A 103 14.82 19.67 13.72
CA ASP A 103 14.63 18.36 14.36
C ASP A 103 14.84 17.23 13.32
N GLU A 104 16.10 16.90 13.07
CA GLU A 104 16.48 15.87 12.10
C GLU A 104 16.81 14.56 12.82
N ASN A 105 15.92 13.55 12.71
CA ASN A 105 16.09 12.24 13.34
C ASN A 105 15.60 11.11 12.42
N TYR A 106 16.51 10.20 12.08
CA TYR A 106 16.27 9.08 11.18
C TYR A 106 15.90 7.76 11.90
N GLN A 107 15.70 7.80 13.22
CA GLN A 107 15.17 6.64 13.96
C GLN A 107 13.63 6.58 13.92
N ARG A 108 12.98 7.64 13.46
CA ARG A 108 11.53 7.79 13.36
C ARG A 108 10.98 7.18 12.10
N GLY A 109 9.82 6.58 12.22
CA GLY A 109 9.10 6.01 11.09
C GLY A 109 9.43 4.55 10.83
N TYR A 110 8.51 3.90 10.18
CA TYR A 110 8.49 2.48 9.92
C TYR A 110 9.22 2.10 8.63
N GLU A 111 9.16 2.95 7.60
CA GLU A 111 9.59 2.60 6.24
C GLU A 111 11.10 2.31 6.14
N TRP A 112 11.91 2.87 7.03
CA TRP A 112 13.35 2.54 7.10
C TRP A 112 13.59 1.06 7.31
N TRP A 113 12.88 0.48 8.29
CA TRP A 113 12.95 -0.93 8.59
C TRP A 113 12.56 -1.78 7.38
N LEU A 114 11.46 -1.44 6.70
CA LEU A 114 10.98 -2.20 5.55
C LEU A 114 11.96 -2.16 4.38
N MET A 115 12.54 -1.00 4.08
CA MET A 115 13.58 -0.87 3.04
C MET A 115 14.81 -1.72 3.34
N VAL A 116 15.26 -1.74 4.60
CA VAL A 116 16.39 -2.58 5.04
C VAL A 116 16.05 -4.06 4.88
N GLU A 117 14.87 -4.50 5.32
CA GLU A 117 14.46 -5.89 5.21
C GLU A 117 14.29 -6.35 3.75
N ALA A 118 13.80 -5.48 2.88
CA ALA A 118 13.73 -5.74 1.45
C ALA A 118 15.14 -5.89 0.83
N LYS A 119 16.05 -4.97 1.12
CA LYS A 119 17.45 -5.01 0.65
C LYS A 119 18.23 -6.20 1.18
N LYS A 120 17.99 -6.66 2.40
CA LYS A 120 18.61 -7.88 2.95
C LYS A 120 18.23 -9.12 2.16
N ARG A 121 17.00 -9.21 1.66
CA ARG A 121 16.49 -10.35 0.88
C ARG A 121 16.84 -10.25 -0.60
N ASN A 122 16.71 -9.04 -1.14
CA ASN A 122 17.00 -8.73 -2.54
C ASN A 122 17.86 -7.46 -2.63
N PRO A 123 19.19 -7.58 -2.67
CA PRO A 123 20.09 -6.42 -2.79
C PRO A 123 19.82 -5.56 -4.05
N ASP A 124 19.28 -6.18 -5.11
CA ASP A 124 19.01 -5.51 -6.40
C ASP A 124 17.66 -4.80 -6.45
N ILE A 125 16.79 -4.98 -5.44
CA ILE A 125 15.49 -4.32 -5.40
C ILE A 125 15.65 -2.80 -5.48
N LYS A 126 14.83 -2.15 -6.31
CA LYS A 126 14.85 -0.70 -6.47
C LYS A 126 13.99 -0.03 -5.41
N ILE A 127 14.49 1.04 -4.84
CA ILE A 127 13.79 1.82 -3.82
C ILE A 127 13.24 3.10 -4.44
N TYR A 128 11.96 3.35 -4.21
CA TYR A 128 11.23 4.49 -4.71
C TYR A 128 10.55 5.23 -3.55
N GLY A 129 10.90 6.48 -3.27
CA GLY A 129 10.28 7.32 -2.25
C GLY A 129 9.26 8.29 -2.83
N LEU A 130 8.08 8.41 -2.19
CA LEU A 130 7.04 9.37 -2.57
C LEU A 130 6.41 9.98 -1.31
N PRO A 131 6.28 11.31 -1.19
CA PRO A 131 5.51 11.93 -0.10
C PRO A 131 4.01 11.95 -0.41
N TRP A 132 3.18 11.63 0.60
CA TRP A 132 1.73 11.87 0.61
C TRP A 132 1.39 13.12 1.38
N SER A 133 1.91 13.26 2.59
CA SER A 133 1.81 14.45 3.43
C SER A 133 3.17 15.10 3.61
N PHE A 134 3.18 16.32 4.15
CA PHE A 134 4.41 17.02 4.50
C PHE A 134 4.29 17.66 5.88
N PRO A 135 5.41 17.78 6.64
CA PRO A 135 5.39 18.49 7.91
C PRO A 135 4.98 19.96 7.73
N GLY A 136 4.25 20.51 8.72
CA GLY A 136 3.69 21.85 8.64
C GLY A 136 4.72 22.97 8.45
N TRP A 137 5.93 22.81 8.97
CA TRP A 137 7.00 23.80 8.86
C TRP A 137 7.51 24.05 7.42
N LEU A 138 7.24 23.13 6.49
CA LEU A 138 7.57 23.34 5.07
C LEU A 138 6.76 24.45 4.42
N ASN A 139 5.68 24.88 5.07
CA ASN A 139 4.96 26.07 4.66
C ASN A 139 4.74 27.03 5.86
N PRO A 140 5.73 27.85 6.18
CA PRO A 140 5.67 28.78 7.31
C PRO A 140 4.57 29.85 7.18
N MET A 141 3.96 30.01 6.00
CA MET A 141 2.85 30.94 5.80
C MET A 141 1.47 30.28 6.06
N GLY A 142 1.43 28.98 6.44
CA GLY A 142 0.22 28.25 6.72
C GLY A 142 -0.62 27.85 5.51
N GLU A 143 -0.11 28.05 4.28
CA GLU A 143 -0.74 27.54 3.07
C GLU A 143 -0.54 26.02 2.97
N ARG A 144 -1.49 25.29 2.42
CA ARG A 144 -1.40 23.83 2.28
C ARG A 144 -0.76 23.42 0.95
N ASN A 145 0.31 24.11 0.56
CA ASN A 145 1.03 23.86 -0.67
C ASN A 145 2.53 23.67 -0.41
N PRO A 146 3.07 22.45 -0.48
CA PRO A 146 4.49 22.18 -0.25
C PRO A 146 5.39 22.81 -1.33
N TYR A 147 4.83 23.16 -2.49
CA TYR A 147 5.59 23.76 -3.60
C TYR A 147 5.83 25.27 -3.45
N ARG A 148 5.17 25.92 -2.48
CA ARG A 148 5.33 27.35 -2.24
C ARG A 148 6.78 27.77 -2.04
N PHE A 149 7.57 26.91 -1.38
CA PHE A 149 8.99 27.09 -1.14
C PHE A 149 9.78 25.92 -1.72
N PRO A 150 9.93 25.84 -3.07
CA PRO A 150 10.37 24.64 -3.75
C PRO A 150 11.76 24.14 -3.32
N LYS A 151 12.69 25.05 -2.98
CA LYS A 151 14.01 24.65 -2.46
C LYS A 151 13.95 24.07 -1.05
N LEU A 152 13.05 24.58 -0.19
CA LEU A 152 12.86 24.06 1.15
C LEU A 152 12.32 22.63 1.10
N THR A 153 11.29 22.41 0.30
CA THR A 153 10.70 21.09 0.09
C THR A 153 11.68 20.11 -0.57
N ALA A 154 12.43 20.56 -1.58
CA ALA A 154 13.51 19.75 -2.18
C ALA A 154 14.59 19.39 -1.15
N GLY A 155 14.97 20.31 -0.28
CA GLY A 155 15.92 20.08 0.80
C GLY A 155 15.44 19.00 1.79
N TYR A 156 14.16 19.01 2.15
CA TYR A 156 13.53 17.98 2.98
C TYR A 156 13.65 16.58 2.36
N VAL A 157 13.30 16.45 1.09
CA VAL A 157 13.38 15.18 0.34
C VAL A 157 14.83 14.71 0.22
N ILE A 158 15.78 15.64 -0.06
CA ILE A 158 17.21 15.30 -0.17
C ILE A 158 17.78 14.81 1.16
N LYS A 159 17.37 15.40 2.28
CA LYS A 159 17.76 14.92 3.61
C LYS A 159 17.26 13.49 3.84
N TRP A 160 16.03 13.18 3.48
CA TRP A 160 15.47 11.83 3.56
C TRP A 160 16.32 10.83 2.75
N ILE A 161 16.65 11.15 1.49
CA ILE A 161 17.49 10.31 0.62
C ILE A 161 18.88 10.09 1.23
N LYS A 162 19.52 11.16 1.72
CA LYS A 162 20.84 11.09 2.37
C LYS A 162 20.78 10.30 3.68
N GLY A 163 19.70 10.42 4.42
CA GLY A 163 19.44 9.65 5.64
C GLY A 163 19.36 8.16 5.38
N ALA A 164 18.62 7.75 4.36
CA ALA A 164 18.54 6.36 3.92
C ALA A 164 19.93 5.76 3.65
N ALA A 165 20.78 6.49 2.92
CA ALA A 165 22.13 6.06 2.61
C ALA A 165 23.02 6.03 3.85
N LYS A 166 23.02 7.11 4.67
CA LYS A 166 23.94 7.29 5.78
C LYS A 166 23.67 6.36 6.96
N PHE A 167 22.39 6.21 7.35
CA PHE A 167 22.03 5.51 8.57
C PHE A 167 21.62 4.05 8.31
N TYR A 168 21.14 3.74 7.11
CA TYR A 168 20.59 2.42 6.77
C TYR A 168 21.31 1.70 5.63
N ASN A 169 22.33 2.35 5.01
CA ASN A 169 23.02 1.81 3.82
C ASN A 169 22.04 1.44 2.68
N VAL A 170 20.97 2.23 2.52
CA VAL A 170 19.95 2.05 1.49
C VAL A 170 20.10 3.12 0.43
N THR A 171 20.36 2.70 -0.81
CA THR A 171 20.33 3.59 -1.97
C THR A 171 18.91 3.77 -2.45
N VAL A 172 18.46 5.02 -2.59
CA VAL A 172 17.19 5.39 -3.21
C VAL A 172 17.41 5.56 -4.72
N ASP A 173 16.64 4.85 -5.53
CA ASP A 173 16.77 4.87 -6.99
C ASP A 173 15.82 5.89 -7.64
N TYR A 174 14.61 6.02 -7.09
CA TYR A 174 13.54 6.85 -7.66
C TYR A 174 12.91 7.74 -6.61
N ILE A 175 12.43 8.91 -7.04
CA ILE A 175 11.74 9.88 -6.20
C ILE A 175 10.52 10.44 -6.94
N GLY A 176 9.36 10.45 -6.26
CA GLY A 176 8.17 11.15 -6.72
C GLY A 176 8.08 12.56 -6.14
N ILE A 177 7.03 13.29 -6.52
CA ILE A 177 6.88 14.71 -6.14
C ILE A 177 5.83 14.93 -5.05
N TRP A 178 4.61 14.47 -5.25
CA TRP A 178 3.50 14.50 -4.28
C TRP A 178 2.38 13.57 -4.76
N ASN A 179 2.02 12.60 -3.95
CA ASN A 179 1.03 11.60 -4.32
C ASN A 179 -0.31 12.22 -4.71
N GLU A 180 -0.80 11.88 -5.89
CA GLU A 180 -2.14 12.22 -6.41
C GLU A 180 -2.54 13.71 -6.28
N LYS A 181 -1.58 14.60 -6.39
CA LYS A 181 -1.79 16.06 -6.43
C LYS A 181 -1.28 16.64 -7.73
N ASP A 182 -1.72 17.86 -8.04
CA ASP A 182 -1.24 18.59 -9.20
C ASP A 182 0.29 18.76 -9.14
N TYR A 183 0.96 18.57 -10.27
CA TYR A 183 2.40 18.81 -10.35
C TYR A 183 2.72 20.28 -10.54
N ASP A 184 3.83 20.71 -9.99
CA ASP A 184 4.38 22.03 -10.18
C ASP A 184 5.70 21.95 -10.98
N LYS A 185 5.72 22.54 -12.18
CA LYS A 185 6.89 22.51 -13.07
C LYS A 185 8.12 23.19 -12.47
N VAL A 186 7.92 24.23 -11.67
CA VAL A 186 9.02 24.93 -11.02
C VAL A 186 9.63 24.05 -9.94
N TYR A 187 8.77 23.36 -9.14
CA TYR A 187 9.24 22.42 -8.14
C TYR A 187 10.01 21.24 -8.76
N VAL A 188 9.46 20.59 -9.79
CA VAL A 188 10.11 19.46 -10.47
C VAL A 188 11.51 19.83 -10.95
N LYS A 189 11.63 20.97 -11.65
CA LYS A 189 12.94 21.48 -12.13
C LYS A 189 13.87 21.86 -10.98
N THR A 190 13.33 22.43 -9.91
CA THR A 190 14.11 22.75 -8.71
C THR A 190 14.61 21.50 -8.02
N LEU A 191 13.77 20.49 -7.83
CA LEU A 191 14.14 19.22 -7.23
C LEU A 191 15.31 18.57 -8.00
N ARG A 192 15.25 18.52 -9.33
CA ARG A 192 16.37 18.00 -10.15
C ARG A 192 17.66 18.76 -9.90
N LYS A 193 17.59 20.10 -9.95
CA LYS A 193 18.78 20.95 -9.71
C LYS A 193 19.38 20.75 -8.31
N GLU A 194 18.55 20.66 -7.30
CA GLU A 194 19.03 20.47 -5.93
C GLU A 194 19.56 19.03 -5.70
N LEU A 195 18.98 18.01 -6.34
CA LEU A 195 19.53 16.65 -6.35
C LEU A 195 20.91 16.60 -7.02
N ASP A 196 21.09 17.29 -8.17
CA ASP A 196 22.37 17.36 -8.87
C ASP A 196 23.45 18.06 -8.02
N LYS A 197 23.11 19.16 -7.36
CA LYS A 197 24.01 19.85 -6.41
C LYS A 197 24.39 19.01 -5.19
N ALA A 198 23.53 18.10 -4.82
CA ALA A 198 23.72 17.18 -3.68
C ALA A 198 24.48 15.91 -4.04
N ASP A 199 25.01 15.78 -5.28
CA ASP A 199 25.66 14.60 -5.86
C ASP A 199 24.72 13.37 -5.97
N LEU A 200 23.41 13.60 -6.09
CA LEU A 200 22.37 12.57 -6.23
C LEU A 200 21.89 12.43 -7.68
N VAL A 201 22.80 12.49 -8.66
CA VAL A 201 22.50 12.39 -10.10
C VAL A 201 21.90 11.03 -10.50
N HIS A 202 22.15 9.99 -9.71
CA HIS A 202 21.60 8.65 -9.91
C HIS A 202 20.12 8.56 -9.55
N VAL A 203 19.62 9.40 -8.65
CA VAL A 203 18.22 9.43 -8.25
C VAL A 203 17.37 10.00 -9.38
N LYS A 204 16.39 9.22 -9.86
CA LYS A 204 15.55 9.59 -11.00
C LYS A 204 14.18 10.08 -10.52
N ILE A 205 13.68 11.14 -11.15
CA ILE A 205 12.36 11.68 -10.83
C ILE A 205 11.29 10.94 -11.64
N VAL A 206 10.28 10.46 -10.94
CA VAL A 206 9.01 9.95 -11.48
C VAL A 206 7.94 11.02 -11.26
N ALA A 207 7.23 11.40 -12.30
CA ALA A 207 6.18 12.42 -12.19
C ALA A 207 5.07 12.19 -13.23
N PRO A 208 3.80 12.59 -12.95
CA PRO A 208 3.39 13.33 -11.77
C PRO A 208 2.96 12.45 -10.58
N ASP A 209 2.81 11.12 -10.69
CA ASP A 209 2.20 10.25 -9.68
C ASP A 209 0.78 10.69 -9.31
N ALA A 210 -0.04 10.90 -10.32
CA ALA A 210 -1.39 11.42 -10.16
C ALA A 210 -2.43 10.54 -10.88
N PRO A 211 -3.75 10.59 -10.55
CA PRO A 211 -4.73 9.68 -11.12
C PRO A 211 -5.28 10.15 -12.47
N HIS A 212 -5.46 9.19 -13.39
CA HIS A 212 -6.27 9.32 -14.58
C HIS A 212 -5.81 10.35 -15.63
N ILE A 213 -6.76 11.18 -16.07
CA ILE A 213 -6.61 12.12 -17.18
C ILE A 213 -5.49 13.15 -16.94
N ASN A 214 -5.24 13.50 -15.67
CA ASN A 214 -4.22 14.49 -15.33
C ASN A 214 -2.79 13.93 -15.45
N ASP A 215 -2.61 12.64 -15.37
CA ASP A 215 -1.30 11.97 -15.33
C ASP A 215 -0.52 12.14 -16.61
N TRP A 216 -1.21 11.86 -17.70
CA TRP A 216 -0.57 11.98 -18.99
C TRP A 216 -0.45 13.42 -19.49
N GLN A 217 -1.06 14.42 -18.80
CA GLN A 217 -0.97 15.84 -19.17
C GLN A 217 0.45 16.39 -19.06
N ILE A 218 1.25 15.91 -18.10
CA ILE A 218 2.67 16.29 -18.01
C ILE A 218 3.42 15.98 -19.32
N SER A 219 2.96 14.99 -20.10
CA SER A 219 3.55 14.64 -21.39
C SER A 219 3.53 15.80 -22.38
N ALA A 220 2.42 16.54 -22.42
CA ALA A 220 2.29 17.71 -23.30
C ALA A 220 3.23 18.86 -22.88
N ASP A 221 3.47 19.02 -21.58
CA ASP A 221 4.42 19.99 -21.06
C ASP A 221 5.87 19.55 -21.31
N ILE A 222 6.19 18.27 -21.12
CA ILE A 222 7.51 17.68 -21.42
C ILE A 222 7.88 17.90 -22.89
N LEU A 223 6.93 17.76 -23.81
CA LEU A 223 7.17 18.00 -25.25
C LEU A 223 7.48 19.47 -25.59
N LYS A 224 7.10 20.43 -24.73
CA LYS A 224 7.26 21.87 -24.94
C LYS A 224 8.37 22.48 -24.06
N ASP A 225 8.76 21.84 -22.98
CA ASP A 225 9.72 22.36 -21.99
C ASP A 225 10.92 21.40 -21.90
N PRO A 226 12.05 21.69 -22.60
CA PRO A 226 13.23 20.83 -22.56
C PRO A 226 13.86 20.67 -21.17
N GLU A 227 13.73 21.68 -20.29
CA GLU A 227 14.25 21.60 -18.92
C GLU A 227 13.40 20.65 -18.07
N LEU A 228 12.08 20.67 -18.23
CA LEU A 228 11.19 19.69 -17.60
C LEU A 228 11.45 18.28 -18.17
N ALA A 229 11.65 18.17 -19.48
CA ALA A 229 12.01 16.91 -20.11
C ALA A 229 13.32 16.31 -19.56
N ALA A 230 14.31 17.16 -19.28
CA ALA A 230 15.57 16.73 -18.68
C ALA A 230 15.41 16.34 -17.19
N ALA A 231 14.47 16.98 -16.49
CA ALA A 231 14.23 16.73 -15.07
C ALA A 231 13.46 15.43 -14.80
N VAL A 232 12.47 15.08 -15.61
CA VAL A 232 11.62 13.88 -15.45
C VAL A 232 12.21 12.71 -16.23
N GLU A 233 12.54 11.63 -15.55
CA GLU A 233 13.02 10.40 -16.20
C GLU A 233 11.86 9.49 -16.61
N PHE A 234 10.89 9.28 -15.70
CA PHE A 234 9.75 8.39 -15.89
C PHE A 234 8.44 9.16 -15.74
N ILE A 235 7.48 8.87 -16.61
CA ILE A 235 6.12 9.42 -16.47
C ILE A 235 5.28 8.37 -15.74
N GLY A 236 4.90 8.68 -14.49
CA GLY A 236 4.14 7.81 -13.60
C GLY A 236 2.67 8.20 -13.56
N SER A 237 1.78 7.26 -13.90
CA SER A 237 0.33 7.38 -13.82
C SER A 237 -0.24 6.43 -12.79
N HIS A 238 -1.29 6.86 -12.07
CA HIS A 238 -2.03 5.99 -11.17
C HIS A 238 -3.28 5.47 -11.85
N TYR A 239 -3.50 4.14 -11.77
CA TYR A 239 -4.67 3.45 -12.33
C TYR A 239 -4.94 3.80 -13.80
N PRO A 240 -3.96 3.66 -14.70
CA PRO A 240 -4.08 4.10 -16.09
C PRO A 240 -5.10 3.28 -16.91
N GLY A 241 -5.62 2.19 -16.36
CA GLY A 241 -6.55 1.32 -17.08
C GLY A 241 -5.94 0.65 -18.31
N THR A 242 -4.65 0.35 -18.24
CA THR A 242 -3.83 -0.24 -19.31
C THR A 242 -3.63 0.66 -20.55
N ILE A 243 -3.99 1.93 -20.48
CA ILE A 243 -3.91 2.85 -21.65
C ILE A 243 -2.95 4.02 -21.39
N THR A 244 -2.53 4.67 -22.50
CA THR A 244 -1.74 5.90 -22.48
C THR A 244 -2.21 6.85 -23.58
N THR A 245 -1.62 8.05 -23.65
CA THR A 245 -1.93 9.05 -24.65
C THR A 245 -0.88 9.08 -25.79
N LYS A 246 -1.27 9.66 -26.92
CA LYS A 246 -0.32 9.87 -28.05
C LYS A 246 0.87 10.73 -27.61
N ASP A 247 0.66 11.71 -26.75
CA ASP A 247 1.75 12.58 -26.28
C ASP A 247 2.67 11.83 -25.31
N GLY A 248 2.13 10.96 -24.44
CA GLY A 248 2.94 10.05 -23.63
C GLY A 248 3.91 9.23 -24.47
N ILE A 249 3.41 8.62 -25.54
CA ILE A 249 4.25 7.85 -26.48
C ILE A 249 5.30 8.76 -27.17
N LYS A 250 4.91 9.96 -27.62
CA LYS A 250 5.82 10.88 -28.33
C LYS A 250 6.96 11.41 -27.48
N THR A 251 6.80 11.49 -26.15
CA THR A 251 7.89 11.92 -25.26
C THR A 251 9.12 11.03 -25.35
N GLY A 252 8.95 9.76 -25.77
CA GLY A 252 9.99 8.74 -25.72
C GLY A 252 10.36 8.28 -24.30
N LYS A 253 9.78 8.89 -23.24
CA LYS A 253 10.02 8.53 -21.84
C LYS A 253 9.42 7.16 -21.53
N PRO A 254 10.02 6.38 -20.60
CA PRO A 254 9.36 5.23 -20.04
C PRO A 254 8.06 5.64 -19.32
N LEU A 255 7.02 4.83 -19.48
CA LEU A 255 5.69 5.07 -18.94
C LEU A 255 5.40 4.02 -17.87
N TRP A 256 5.03 4.44 -16.66
CA TRP A 256 4.80 3.57 -15.53
C TRP A 256 3.36 3.64 -15.05
N ALA A 257 2.76 2.52 -14.73
CA ALA A 257 1.66 2.43 -13.80
C ALA A 257 2.28 2.49 -12.39
N SER A 258 2.64 3.72 -11.97
CA SER A 258 3.41 3.96 -10.75
C SER A 258 2.59 3.73 -9.48
N GLU A 259 1.27 3.56 -9.64
CA GLU A 259 0.35 2.96 -8.69
C GLU A 259 -0.81 2.33 -9.47
N ASP A 260 -1.11 1.07 -9.18
CA ASP A 260 -2.15 0.32 -9.88
C ASP A 260 -2.72 -0.78 -8.96
N TYR A 261 -3.64 -1.59 -9.48
CA TYR A 261 -4.23 -2.71 -8.77
C TYR A 261 -5.27 -2.26 -7.74
N SER A 262 -4.91 -1.73 -6.56
CA SER A 262 -5.81 -1.21 -5.50
C SER A 262 -7.15 -1.97 -5.42
N THR A 263 -7.09 -3.29 -5.17
CA THR A 263 -8.26 -4.15 -5.12
C THR A 263 -8.05 -5.29 -4.11
N PHE A 264 -9.13 -6.02 -3.83
CA PHE A 264 -9.06 -7.16 -2.90
C PHE A 264 -8.11 -8.24 -3.40
N ASN A 265 -7.43 -8.91 -2.49
CA ASN A 265 -6.47 -9.97 -2.80
C ASN A 265 -7.10 -11.36 -2.98
N ASP A 266 -8.39 -11.41 -3.29
CA ASP A 266 -9.11 -12.64 -3.63
C ASP A 266 -8.78 -13.16 -5.05
N LEU A 267 -9.54 -14.14 -5.54
CA LEU A 267 -9.30 -14.70 -6.88
C LEU A 267 -9.56 -13.69 -8.00
N VAL A 268 -10.57 -12.83 -7.86
CA VAL A 268 -10.90 -11.80 -8.87
C VAL A 268 -9.81 -10.73 -8.88
N GLY A 269 -9.38 -10.29 -7.71
CA GLY A 269 -8.25 -9.38 -7.60
C GLY A 269 -6.96 -9.98 -8.16
N GLY A 270 -6.70 -11.26 -7.90
CA GLY A 270 -5.59 -11.96 -8.55
C GLY A 270 -5.70 -11.95 -10.07
N GLY A 271 -6.89 -12.21 -10.63
CA GLY A 271 -7.14 -12.10 -12.07
C GLY A 271 -6.92 -10.68 -12.62
N CYS A 272 -7.35 -9.63 -11.85
CA CYS A 272 -7.03 -8.24 -12.17
C CYS A 272 -5.51 -8.06 -12.30
N TRP A 273 -4.74 -8.49 -11.28
CA TRP A 273 -3.29 -8.37 -11.25
C TRP A 273 -2.63 -9.07 -12.45
N ALA A 274 -2.99 -10.33 -12.71
CA ALA A 274 -2.47 -11.09 -13.84
C ALA A 274 -2.71 -10.39 -15.18
N ARG A 275 -3.92 -9.85 -15.38
CA ARG A 275 -4.29 -9.16 -16.62
C ARG A 275 -3.50 -7.87 -16.82
N ILE A 276 -3.44 -7.00 -15.81
CA ILE A 276 -2.79 -5.71 -15.97
C ILE A 276 -1.27 -5.82 -16.15
N LEU A 277 -0.61 -6.83 -15.56
CA LEU A 277 0.82 -7.06 -15.74
C LEU A 277 1.21 -7.26 -17.22
N ASN A 278 0.35 -7.87 -18.03
CA ASN A 278 0.57 -7.97 -19.47
C ASN A 278 -0.01 -6.79 -20.25
N GLN A 279 -1.27 -6.42 -19.95
CA GLN A 279 -2.01 -5.45 -20.78
C GLN A 279 -1.50 -4.02 -20.61
N ASN A 280 -0.87 -3.66 -19.49
CA ASN A 280 -0.19 -2.39 -19.33
C ASN A 280 0.85 -2.16 -20.44
N PHE A 281 1.63 -3.20 -20.80
CA PHE A 281 2.54 -3.07 -21.95
C PHE A 281 1.79 -3.19 -23.27
N VAL A 282 0.94 -4.19 -23.45
CA VAL A 282 0.29 -4.49 -24.74
C VAL A 282 -0.59 -3.32 -25.22
N ASN A 283 -1.32 -2.65 -24.35
CA ASN A 283 -2.22 -1.56 -24.69
C ASN A 283 -1.56 -0.17 -24.52
N GLY A 284 -0.82 0.00 -23.41
CA GLY A 284 -0.31 1.31 -22.96
C GLY A 284 1.16 1.57 -23.22
N ASN A 285 1.94 0.58 -23.67
CA ASN A 285 3.42 0.65 -23.69
C ASN A 285 4.02 0.99 -22.30
N ILE A 286 3.35 0.60 -21.24
CA ILE A 286 3.74 0.82 -19.86
C ILE A 286 4.75 -0.25 -19.48
N THR A 287 5.84 0.16 -18.82
CA THR A 287 7.04 -0.67 -18.64
C THR A 287 7.31 -1.07 -17.19
N ALA A 288 6.58 -0.47 -16.23
CA ALA A 288 6.53 -0.89 -14.84
C ALA A 288 5.09 -0.86 -14.33
N THR A 289 4.78 -1.76 -13.40
CA THR A 289 3.48 -1.79 -12.70
C THR A 289 3.74 -2.00 -11.20
N ILE A 290 3.21 -1.09 -10.36
CA ILE A 290 3.45 -1.08 -8.92
C ILE A 290 2.09 -1.16 -8.21
N SER A 291 1.88 -2.20 -7.40
CA SER A 291 0.60 -2.41 -6.71
C SER A 291 0.45 -1.49 -5.50
N TRP A 292 -0.70 -0.89 -5.32
CA TRP A 292 -1.16 -0.40 -4.02
C TRP A 292 -2.15 -1.44 -3.45
N ASN A 293 -1.92 -2.09 -2.30
CA ASN A 293 -0.74 -2.05 -1.47
C ASN A 293 0.23 -3.20 -1.75
N LEU A 294 1.42 -3.12 -1.14
CA LEU A 294 2.36 -4.24 -1.03
C LEU A 294 1.71 -5.42 -0.30
N ILE A 295 1.10 -5.15 0.83
CA ILE A 295 0.51 -6.12 1.73
C ILE A 295 -0.58 -5.47 2.58
N ALA A 296 -1.70 -6.15 2.78
CA ALA A 296 -2.70 -5.77 3.77
C ALA A 296 -2.18 -6.13 5.17
N ALA A 297 -1.43 -5.22 5.78
CA ALA A 297 -0.86 -5.40 7.12
C ALA A 297 -1.13 -4.18 8.01
N TYR A 298 -2.40 -3.81 8.08
CA TYR A 298 -2.96 -2.79 8.95
C TYR A 298 -4.26 -3.30 9.58
N TYR A 299 -4.94 -2.49 10.38
CA TYR A 299 -6.21 -2.89 10.93
C TYR A 299 -7.29 -2.97 9.85
N ASP A 300 -7.98 -4.10 9.79
CA ASP A 300 -9.15 -4.27 8.95
C ASP A 300 -10.17 -3.15 9.25
N SER A 301 -10.71 -2.55 8.18
CA SER A 301 -11.67 -1.43 8.26
C SER A 301 -11.09 -0.04 8.60
N LEU A 302 -9.77 0.19 8.44
CA LEU A 302 -9.15 1.51 8.53
C LEU A 302 -8.38 1.87 7.24
N PRO A 303 -9.04 2.54 6.29
CA PRO A 303 -10.42 2.36 5.78
C PRO A 303 -10.53 1.25 4.73
N TYR A 304 -9.39 0.77 4.20
CA TYR A 304 -9.31 -0.20 3.10
C TYR A 304 -8.90 -1.57 3.62
N THR A 305 -9.82 -2.50 3.49
CA THR A 305 -9.64 -3.86 3.98
C THR A 305 -9.09 -4.77 2.89
N ARG A 306 -8.08 -5.59 3.20
CA ARG A 306 -7.54 -6.64 2.33
C ARG A 306 -7.05 -6.16 0.96
N ASP A 307 -6.67 -4.89 0.83
CA ASP A 307 -6.01 -4.37 -0.37
C ASP A 307 -4.52 -4.67 -0.29
N GLY A 308 -3.97 -5.34 -1.30
CA GLY A 308 -2.56 -5.70 -1.37
C GLY A 308 -2.32 -7.08 -1.97
N LEU A 309 -1.06 -7.50 -2.03
CA LEU A 309 -0.68 -8.77 -2.66
C LEU A 309 -0.87 -9.98 -1.73
N MET A 310 -0.90 -9.77 -0.40
CA MET A 310 -1.18 -10.78 0.62
C MET A 310 -1.68 -10.12 1.91
N THR A 311 -2.11 -10.91 2.90
CA THR A 311 -2.72 -10.43 4.14
C THR A 311 -1.90 -10.82 5.37
N ALA A 312 -1.62 -9.84 6.26
CA ALA A 312 -0.93 -10.03 7.53
C ALA A 312 -1.42 -9.00 8.59
N GLU A 313 -2.66 -9.16 9.08
CA GLU A 313 -3.38 -8.19 9.93
C GLU A 313 -3.39 -8.54 11.42
N SER A 314 -2.79 -9.67 11.81
CA SER A 314 -2.90 -10.21 13.16
C SER A 314 -1.54 -10.59 13.76
N PRO A 315 -0.65 -9.63 14.01
CA PRO A 315 0.70 -9.91 14.52
C PRO A 315 0.68 -10.63 15.87
N TRP A 316 -0.30 -10.35 16.73
CA TRP A 316 -0.45 -11.03 18.03
C TRP A 316 -0.72 -12.54 17.93
N SER A 317 -1.22 -13.00 16.77
CA SER A 317 -1.42 -14.44 16.50
C SER A 317 -0.30 -15.03 15.64
N GLY A 318 0.44 -14.23 14.91
CA GLY A 318 1.37 -14.64 13.87
C GLY A 318 0.67 -15.14 12.59
N SER A 319 -0.64 -14.98 12.46
CA SER A 319 -1.41 -15.45 11.31
C SER A 319 -1.18 -14.56 10.09
N TYR A 320 -0.97 -15.18 8.93
CA TYR A 320 -0.91 -14.50 7.63
C TYR A 320 -1.48 -15.40 6.51
N VAL A 321 -1.84 -14.82 5.38
CA VAL A 321 -2.34 -15.55 4.21
C VAL A 321 -1.56 -15.13 2.97
N VAL A 322 -0.99 -16.12 2.27
CA VAL A 322 -0.35 -15.91 0.97
C VAL A 322 -1.42 -15.99 -0.11
N GLU A 323 -1.82 -14.84 -0.62
CA GLU A 323 -2.95 -14.72 -1.52
C GLU A 323 -2.58 -14.93 -3.00
N SER A 324 -3.60 -15.02 -3.86
CA SER A 324 -3.43 -15.32 -5.28
C SER A 324 -2.50 -14.36 -6.03
N PRO A 325 -2.48 -13.03 -5.77
CA PRO A 325 -1.61 -12.09 -6.49
C PRO A 325 -0.11 -12.39 -6.35
N ILE A 326 0.32 -12.93 -5.21
CA ILE A 326 1.72 -13.35 -5.00
C ILE A 326 2.16 -14.32 -6.10
N TRP A 327 1.33 -15.33 -6.37
CA TRP A 327 1.63 -16.38 -7.33
C TRP A 327 1.48 -15.93 -8.78
N LEU A 328 0.53 -15.03 -9.02
CA LEU A 328 0.27 -14.50 -10.37
C LEU A 328 1.34 -13.49 -10.79
N GLY A 329 1.85 -12.68 -9.86
CA GLY A 329 3.01 -11.83 -10.08
C GLY A 329 4.28 -12.61 -10.37
N ALA A 330 4.48 -13.76 -9.70
CA ALA A 330 5.65 -14.63 -9.88
C ALA A 330 5.88 -15.08 -11.33
N HIS A 331 4.81 -15.18 -12.14
CA HIS A 331 4.90 -15.50 -13.56
C HIS A 331 5.73 -14.49 -14.35
N THR A 332 5.76 -13.24 -13.94
CA THR A 332 6.60 -12.20 -14.54
C THR A 332 7.89 -12.02 -13.77
N THR A 333 7.81 -11.82 -12.47
CA THR A 333 8.93 -11.34 -11.65
C THR A 333 10.06 -12.35 -11.49
N GLN A 334 9.76 -13.65 -11.42
CA GLN A 334 10.79 -14.66 -11.29
C GLN A 334 11.51 -15.02 -12.59
N PHE A 335 11.01 -14.55 -13.74
CA PHE A 335 11.54 -14.90 -15.07
C PHE A 335 11.92 -13.71 -15.92
N THR A 336 11.94 -12.52 -15.32
CA THR A 336 12.41 -11.27 -15.94
C THR A 336 13.22 -10.47 -14.94
N GLN A 337 14.00 -9.51 -15.44
CA GLN A 337 14.74 -8.56 -14.61
C GLN A 337 14.61 -7.16 -15.17
N ILE A 338 14.75 -6.14 -14.33
CA ILE A 338 14.83 -4.75 -14.78
C ILE A 338 15.95 -4.64 -15.84
N GLY A 339 15.61 -3.99 -16.96
CA GLY A 339 16.53 -3.86 -18.08
C GLY A 339 16.34 -4.87 -19.22
N TRP A 340 15.51 -5.92 -19.02
CA TRP A 340 15.13 -6.77 -20.15
C TRP A 340 14.31 -5.98 -21.16
N ASN A 341 14.26 -6.47 -22.41
CA ASN A 341 13.57 -5.80 -23.50
C ASN A 341 12.30 -6.55 -23.88
N TYR A 342 11.17 -5.84 -23.89
CA TYR A 342 9.96 -6.36 -24.52
C TYR A 342 10.16 -6.54 -26.02
N TYR A 343 9.55 -7.56 -26.59
CA TYR A 343 9.37 -7.66 -28.02
C TYR A 343 8.32 -6.64 -28.52
N ARG A 344 8.46 -6.19 -29.75
CA ARG A 344 7.50 -5.28 -30.38
C ARG A 344 6.11 -5.90 -30.49
N HIS A 345 5.10 -5.05 -30.49
CA HIS A 345 3.73 -5.42 -30.78
C HIS A 345 3.62 -6.09 -32.15
N GLY A 346 2.90 -7.21 -32.21
CA GLY A 346 2.77 -8.06 -33.40
C GLY A 346 3.99 -8.94 -33.72
N TYR A 347 5.10 -8.79 -33.00
CA TYR A 347 6.32 -9.58 -33.19
C TYR A 347 6.84 -10.25 -31.90
N GLY A 348 5.98 -10.43 -30.92
CA GLY A 348 6.25 -11.09 -29.64
C GLY A 348 5.44 -10.53 -28.49
N SER A 349 4.61 -9.50 -28.74
CA SER A 349 3.65 -9.02 -27.77
C SER A 349 2.34 -8.63 -28.48
N GLY A 350 1.21 -8.90 -27.84
CA GLY A 350 -0.11 -8.58 -28.43
C GLY A 350 -1.26 -9.33 -27.77
N HIS A 351 -2.42 -9.24 -28.42
CA HIS A 351 -3.64 -9.96 -28.04
C HIS A 351 -3.84 -11.21 -28.87
N PHE A 352 -4.50 -12.19 -28.28
CA PHE A 352 -5.01 -13.34 -29.02
C PHE A 352 -6.35 -13.03 -29.67
N VAL A 353 -6.63 -13.71 -30.79
CA VAL A 353 -7.88 -13.51 -31.54
C VAL A 353 -9.13 -13.81 -30.71
N TYR A 354 -9.06 -14.78 -29.81
CA TYR A 354 -10.18 -15.14 -28.93
C TYR A 354 -10.05 -14.60 -27.51
N GLY A 355 -9.31 -13.48 -27.35
CA GLY A 355 -9.11 -12.81 -26.07
C GLY A 355 -7.92 -13.35 -25.29
N GLY A 356 -7.47 -12.54 -24.30
CA GLY A 356 -6.21 -12.70 -23.59
C GLY A 356 -5.06 -12.00 -24.29
N SER A 357 -3.90 -12.01 -23.64
CA SER A 357 -2.70 -11.33 -24.13
C SER A 357 -1.41 -12.12 -23.88
N TYR A 358 -0.37 -11.75 -24.61
CA TYR A 358 0.97 -12.30 -24.41
C TYR A 358 2.01 -11.20 -24.54
N VAL A 359 3.08 -11.34 -23.76
CA VAL A 359 4.28 -10.52 -23.84
C VAL A 359 5.51 -11.43 -23.85
N SER A 360 6.46 -11.11 -24.71
CA SER A 360 7.76 -11.77 -24.72
C SER A 360 8.84 -10.77 -24.34
N LEU A 361 9.81 -11.23 -23.54
CA LEU A 361 10.95 -10.44 -23.07
C LEU A 361 12.24 -11.21 -23.31
N ALA A 362 13.27 -10.48 -23.72
CA ALA A 362 14.61 -11.01 -23.88
C ALA A 362 15.59 -10.32 -22.93
N SER A 363 16.52 -11.09 -22.36
CA SER A 363 17.63 -10.53 -21.60
C SER A 363 18.54 -9.69 -22.48
N PRO A 364 19.17 -8.60 -21.97
CA PRO A 364 20.04 -7.73 -22.76
C PRO A 364 21.26 -8.45 -23.36
N ASP A 365 21.72 -9.53 -22.72
CA ASP A 365 22.85 -10.35 -23.20
C ASP A 365 22.45 -11.39 -24.27
N GLY A 366 21.14 -11.43 -24.63
CA GLY A 366 20.61 -12.32 -25.66
C GLY A 366 20.57 -13.80 -25.29
N LYS A 367 20.71 -14.17 -24.01
CA LYS A 367 20.75 -15.58 -23.59
C LYS A 367 19.40 -16.13 -23.16
N HIS A 368 18.49 -15.27 -22.70
CA HIS A 368 17.25 -15.70 -22.10
C HIS A 368 16.03 -15.10 -22.79
N LEU A 369 15.03 -15.92 -22.98
CA LEU A 369 13.70 -15.57 -23.49
C LEU A 369 12.65 -16.00 -22.47
N THR A 370 11.70 -15.11 -22.17
CA THR A 370 10.51 -15.40 -21.38
C THR A 370 9.26 -14.92 -22.10
N ILE A 371 8.23 -15.74 -22.13
CA ILE A 371 6.93 -15.46 -22.73
C ILE A 371 5.89 -15.61 -21.62
N ILE A 372 5.13 -14.56 -21.33
CA ILE A 372 4.06 -14.55 -20.34
C ILE A 372 2.72 -14.41 -21.07
N ILE A 373 1.78 -15.32 -20.78
CA ILE A 373 0.47 -15.40 -21.38
C ILE A 373 -0.57 -15.27 -20.27
N GLU A 374 -1.63 -14.48 -20.48
CA GLU A 374 -2.83 -14.47 -19.65
C GLU A 374 -4.09 -14.62 -20.54
N THR A 375 -5.10 -15.31 -20.02
CA THR A 375 -6.41 -15.47 -20.66
C THR A 375 -7.54 -15.15 -19.68
N MET A 376 -7.32 -14.09 -18.89
CA MET A 376 -8.26 -13.67 -17.86
C MET A 376 -9.58 -13.21 -18.47
N SER A 377 -10.69 -13.80 -18.07
CA SER A 377 -12.02 -13.38 -18.47
C SER A 377 -12.42 -12.08 -17.76
N HIS A 378 -13.35 -11.34 -18.36
CA HIS A 378 -13.80 -10.04 -17.86
C HIS A 378 -14.25 -10.11 -16.40
N ASP A 379 -15.18 -11.02 -16.07
CA ASP A 379 -15.78 -11.07 -14.74
C ASP A 379 -14.82 -11.56 -13.65
N HIS A 380 -13.78 -12.26 -14.03
CA HIS A 380 -12.77 -12.83 -13.14
C HIS A 380 -11.48 -11.99 -13.05
N SER A 381 -11.48 -10.79 -13.66
CA SER A 381 -10.29 -9.91 -13.66
C SER A 381 -10.61 -8.42 -13.50
N LYS A 382 -11.75 -8.12 -12.86
CA LYS A 382 -12.13 -6.75 -12.54
C LYS A 382 -11.22 -6.19 -11.45
N CYS A 383 -10.59 -5.07 -11.74
CA CYS A 383 -10.01 -4.22 -10.72
C CYS A 383 -11.10 -3.30 -10.15
N ILE A 384 -10.93 -2.78 -8.94
CA ILE A 384 -11.89 -1.82 -8.36
C ILE A 384 -11.93 -0.56 -9.23
N ARG A 385 -10.76 -0.11 -9.72
CA ARG A 385 -10.64 1.06 -10.60
C ARG A 385 -9.49 0.91 -11.61
N PRO A 386 -9.61 1.50 -12.82
CA PRO A 386 -10.83 2.08 -13.38
C PRO A 386 -11.82 0.99 -13.80
N PRO A 387 -13.06 1.36 -14.17
CA PRO A 387 -14.03 0.40 -14.73
C PRO A 387 -13.46 -0.33 -15.94
N LEU A 388 -13.63 -1.65 -15.98
CA LEU A 388 -13.14 -2.50 -17.06
C LEU A 388 -14.21 -2.64 -18.14
N PRO A 389 -13.98 -2.23 -19.40
CA PRO A 389 -14.89 -2.47 -20.49
C PRO A 389 -15.12 -3.97 -20.73
N GLN A 390 -16.33 -4.33 -21.17
CA GLN A 390 -16.69 -5.71 -21.48
C GLN A 390 -15.85 -6.28 -22.63
N TYR A 391 -15.36 -7.50 -22.45
CA TYR A 391 -14.67 -8.29 -23.46
C TYR A 391 -14.93 -9.79 -23.26
N ASN A 392 -14.60 -10.59 -24.26
CA ASN A 392 -14.80 -12.04 -24.19
C ASN A 392 -13.47 -12.76 -24.36
N VAL A 393 -13.30 -13.82 -23.59
CA VAL A 393 -12.20 -14.78 -23.74
C VAL A 393 -12.78 -16.17 -23.97
N LYS A 394 -12.19 -16.94 -24.89
CA LYS A 394 -12.59 -18.30 -25.19
C LYS A 394 -11.38 -19.23 -25.14
N LYS A 395 -11.64 -20.50 -24.88
CA LYS A 395 -10.64 -21.55 -25.07
C LYS A 395 -10.12 -21.52 -26.50
N GLN A 396 -8.82 -21.65 -26.67
CA GLN A 396 -8.18 -21.56 -27.98
C GLN A 396 -6.87 -22.33 -28.01
N THR A 397 -6.56 -22.88 -29.19
CA THR A 397 -5.25 -23.44 -29.49
C THR A 397 -4.45 -22.41 -30.27
N VAL A 398 -3.27 -22.06 -29.78
CA VAL A 398 -2.38 -21.05 -30.38
C VAL A 398 -1.08 -21.68 -30.80
N LYS A 399 -0.54 -21.25 -31.95
CA LYS A 399 0.75 -21.68 -32.47
C LYS A 399 1.73 -20.50 -32.44
N PHE A 400 2.89 -20.69 -31.85
CA PHE A 400 3.96 -19.71 -31.85
C PHE A 400 5.08 -20.12 -32.79
N GLN A 401 5.72 -19.13 -33.44
CA GLN A 401 6.93 -19.30 -34.23
C GLN A 401 8.02 -18.35 -33.71
N ILE A 402 9.10 -18.92 -33.20
CA ILE A 402 10.29 -18.19 -32.72
C ILE A 402 11.24 -17.99 -33.87
N LYS A 403 11.68 -16.76 -34.09
CA LYS A 403 12.64 -16.35 -35.14
C LYS A 403 13.75 -15.51 -34.52
N GLY A 404 14.81 -15.26 -35.31
CA GLY A 404 15.96 -14.44 -34.90
C GLY A 404 16.91 -15.20 -33.98
N GLN A 405 17.44 -14.53 -32.96
CA GLN A 405 18.49 -15.08 -32.09
C GLN A 405 18.05 -16.33 -31.31
N PHE A 406 16.76 -16.47 -31.01
CA PHE A 406 16.21 -17.60 -30.27
C PHE A 406 15.62 -18.71 -31.17
N ALA A 407 15.77 -18.63 -32.49
CA ALA A 407 15.22 -19.64 -33.44
C ALA A 407 15.72 -21.06 -33.18
N GLY A 408 16.89 -21.23 -32.57
CA GLY A 408 17.49 -22.52 -32.25
C GLY A 408 17.05 -23.13 -30.90
N ILE A 409 16.15 -22.49 -30.16
CA ILE A 409 15.60 -23.07 -28.93
C ILE A 409 14.82 -24.35 -29.25
N ASN A 410 15.10 -25.42 -28.53
CA ASN A 410 14.45 -26.72 -28.69
C ASN A 410 13.47 -27.05 -27.54
N MET A 411 13.52 -26.27 -26.44
CA MET A 411 12.71 -26.50 -25.25
C MET A 411 12.51 -25.24 -24.44
N LEU A 412 11.31 -25.03 -23.88
CA LEU A 412 10.97 -23.98 -22.94
C LEU A 412 10.40 -24.59 -21.67
N GLN A 413 10.91 -24.16 -20.50
CA GLN A 413 10.31 -24.49 -19.20
C GLN A 413 8.92 -23.88 -19.12
N MET A 414 7.96 -24.58 -18.52
CA MET A 414 6.58 -24.14 -18.42
C MET A 414 6.13 -24.05 -16.96
N TRP A 415 5.53 -22.92 -16.63
CA TRP A 415 4.82 -22.69 -15.38
C TRP A 415 3.40 -22.28 -15.67
N LYS A 416 2.44 -22.75 -14.86
CA LYS A 416 1.01 -22.47 -15.07
C LYS A 416 0.29 -22.18 -13.77
N SER A 417 -0.54 -21.15 -13.81
CA SER A 417 -1.65 -20.93 -12.86
C SER A 417 -2.97 -21.05 -13.62
N GLN A 418 -3.99 -21.58 -12.96
CA GLN A 418 -5.37 -21.59 -13.46
C GLN A 418 -6.30 -21.22 -12.31
N LEU A 419 -7.04 -20.13 -12.49
CA LEU A 419 -8.04 -19.70 -11.55
C LEU A 419 -9.35 -20.43 -11.81
N ARG A 420 -10.00 -20.88 -10.74
CA ARG A 420 -11.26 -21.66 -10.83
C ARG A 420 -12.33 -20.98 -9.99
N PHE A 421 -13.46 -20.70 -10.63
CA PHE A 421 -14.60 -20.01 -10.04
C PHE A 421 -15.84 -20.93 -9.95
N ASP A 422 -15.63 -22.21 -10.16
CA ASP A 422 -16.62 -23.27 -10.18
C ASP A 422 -16.55 -24.21 -8.96
N ASN A 423 -16.06 -23.68 -7.82
CA ASN A 423 -15.82 -24.43 -6.58
C ASN A 423 -14.74 -25.52 -6.66
N MET A 424 -14.04 -25.62 -7.78
CA MET A 424 -12.87 -26.49 -7.89
C MET A 424 -11.62 -25.73 -7.41
N PRO A 425 -10.60 -26.39 -6.86
CA PRO A 425 -9.40 -25.72 -6.38
C PRO A 425 -8.62 -25.09 -7.55
N SER A 426 -8.24 -23.82 -7.36
CA SER A 426 -7.31 -23.13 -8.26
C SER A 426 -5.90 -23.73 -8.16
N THR A 427 -5.19 -23.65 -9.26
CA THR A 427 -3.76 -24.04 -9.28
C THR A 427 -2.93 -22.78 -9.41
N PHE A 428 -1.92 -22.63 -8.55
CA PHE A 428 -1.06 -21.47 -8.57
C PHE A 428 0.41 -21.86 -8.78
N PHE A 429 1.06 -21.20 -9.75
CA PHE A 429 2.48 -21.23 -10.05
C PHE A 429 3.09 -22.63 -10.00
N LYS A 430 2.47 -23.55 -10.76
CA LYS A 430 2.87 -24.96 -10.86
C LYS A 430 3.82 -25.16 -12.01
N LYS A 431 5.00 -25.75 -11.75
CA LYS A 431 5.91 -26.20 -12.82
C LYS A 431 5.31 -27.40 -13.53
N LEU A 432 5.22 -27.34 -14.86
CA LEU A 432 4.75 -28.40 -15.73
C LEU A 432 5.90 -28.98 -16.56
N ASN A 433 5.60 -30.01 -17.35
CA ASN A 433 6.56 -30.55 -18.31
C ASN A 433 6.95 -29.46 -19.31
N PRO A 434 8.25 -29.37 -19.66
CA PRO A 434 8.71 -28.41 -20.66
C PRO A 434 8.02 -28.60 -22.02
N VAL A 435 7.82 -27.49 -22.72
CA VAL A 435 7.29 -27.47 -24.08
C VAL A 435 8.43 -27.68 -25.06
N LYS A 436 8.28 -28.68 -25.95
CA LYS A 436 9.24 -28.89 -27.06
C LYS A 436 8.99 -27.86 -28.14
N VAL A 437 10.08 -27.30 -28.67
CA VAL A 437 10.10 -26.42 -29.83
C VAL A 437 10.73 -27.17 -30.98
N ILE A 438 9.99 -27.31 -32.09
CA ILE A 438 10.43 -28.03 -33.28
C ILE A 438 10.47 -27.06 -34.45
N ASP A 439 11.60 -26.90 -35.10
CA ASP A 439 11.80 -25.95 -36.19
C ASP A 439 11.36 -24.51 -35.85
N GLY A 440 11.59 -24.12 -34.59
CA GLY A 440 11.19 -22.81 -34.04
C GLY A 440 9.68 -22.72 -33.71
N GLU A 441 8.91 -23.80 -33.80
CA GLU A 441 7.45 -23.77 -33.59
C GLU A 441 7.03 -24.59 -32.38
N PHE A 442 5.98 -24.12 -31.69
CA PHE A 442 5.27 -24.85 -30.64
C PHE A 442 3.79 -24.47 -30.59
N THR A 443 2.99 -25.33 -30.03
CA THR A 443 1.54 -25.15 -29.90
C THR A 443 1.11 -25.26 -28.45
N LEU A 444 0.14 -24.45 -28.03
CA LEU A 444 -0.46 -24.47 -26.70
C LEU A 444 -1.96 -24.47 -26.78
N ASP A 445 -2.57 -25.24 -25.89
CA ASP A 445 -4.01 -25.15 -25.59
C ASP A 445 -4.18 -24.21 -24.38
N LEU A 446 -4.93 -23.13 -24.58
CA LEU A 446 -5.20 -22.13 -23.58
C LEU A 446 -6.65 -22.29 -23.09
N ASP A 447 -6.81 -22.48 -21.79
CA ASP A 447 -8.10 -22.40 -21.12
C ASP A 447 -8.45 -20.96 -20.75
N ILE A 448 -9.68 -20.70 -20.33
CA ILE A 448 -10.09 -19.43 -19.74
C ILE A 448 -9.48 -19.33 -18.34
N ASP A 449 -9.04 -18.13 -17.95
CA ASP A 449 -8.44 -17.81 -16.66
C ASP A 449 -7.11 -18.54 -16.36
N ASP A 450 -6.32 -18.78 -17.42
CA ASP A 450 -4.95 -19.27 -17.33
C ASP A 450 -3.94 -18.13 -17.23
N VAL A 451 -2.84 -18.35 -16.49
CA VAL A 451 -1.58 -17.62 -16.61
C VAL A 451 -0.45 -18.61 -16.86
N ILE A 452 0.29 -18.41 -17.93
CA ILE A 452 1.35 -19.34 -18.35
C ILE A 452 2.64 -18.55 -18.57
N THR A 453 3.74 -19.08 -18.03
CA THR A 453 5.09 -18.62 -18.37
C THR A 453 5.84 -19.70 -19.08
N LEU A 454 6.38 -19.38 -20.24
CA LEU A 454 7.36 -20.18 -20.97
C LEU A 454 8.70 -19.48 -20.94
N THR A 455 9.76 -20.17 -20.56
CA THR A 455 11.06 -19.52 -20.36
C THR A 455 12.24 -20.47 -20.65
N THR A 456 13.36 -19.88 -21.02
CA THR A 456 14.66 -20.58 -21.10
C THR A 456 15.34 -20.68 -19.75
N LEU A 457 14.85 -19.95 -18.72
CA LEU A 457 15.41 -20.01 -17.37
C LEU A 457 14.98 -21.29 -16.65
N ASN A 458 15.89 -21.84 -15.84
CA ASN A 458 15.65 -23.00 -14.99
C ASN A 458 15.41 -22.62 -13.51
N THR A 459 15.37 -21.32 -13.19
CA THR A 459 15.37 -20.81 -11.81
C THR A 459 13.95 -20.85 -11.29
N GLY A 460 12.96 -20.53 -11.43
CA GLY A 460 11.63 -20.45 -10.82
C GLY A 460 11.40 -21.42 -9.65
N ASN A 461 10.88 -20.90 -8.59
CA ASN A 461 10.51 -21.68 -7.41
C ASN A 461 9.27 -21.05 -6.72
N LYS A 462 8.22 -21.86 -6.51
CA LYS A 462 7.06 -21.40 -5.76
C LYS A 462 7.46 -20.99 -4.35
N GLY A 463 8.34 -21.77 -3.72
CA GLY A 463 8.66 -21.65 -2.33
C GLY A 463 7.53 -22.16 -1.42
N SER A 464 7.88 -22.43 -0.17
CA SER A 464 6.91 -22.74 0.89
C SER A 464 7.55 -22.50 2.24
N HIS A 465 6.74 -22.03 3.18
CA HIS A 465 7.03 -22.01 4.60
C HIS A 465 6.02 -22.88 5.34
N PRO A 466 6.24 -23.23 6.62
CA PRO A 466 5.24 -23.91 7.42
C PRO A 466 3.90 -23.16 7.42
N SER A 467 2.81 -23.88 7.62
CA SER A 467 1.51 -23.23 7.74
C SER A 467 1.52 -22.24 8.89
N PRO A 468 1.06 -20.98 8.68
CA PRO A 468 0.99 -19.99 9.75
C PRO A 468 0.02 -20.42 10.85
N PRO A 469 0.18 -19.90 12.06
CA PRO A 469 -0.79 -20.12 13.14
C PRO A 469 -2.19 -19.61 12.73
N PRO A 470 -3.26 -20.17 13.32
CA PRO A 470 -4.61 -19.65 13.09
C PRO A 470 -4.77 -18.23 13.63
N VAL A 471 -5.64 -17.46 12.99
CA VAL A 471 -5.99 -16.11 13.46
C VAL A 471 -6.60 -16.17 14.87
N LYS A 472 -6.25 -15.20 15.71
CA LYS A 472 -6.81 -15.00 17.04
C LYS A 472 -7.26 -13.56 17.20
N ASP A 473 -8.25 -13.36 18.06
CA ASP A 473 -8.68 -12.02 18.46
C ASP A 473 -7.55 -11.25 19.15
N PHE A 474 -7.64 -9.94 19.13
CA PHE A 474 -6.71 -9.07 19.83
C PHE A 474 -6.67 -9.42 21.32
N PRO A 475 -5.49 -9.61 21.96
CA PRO A 475 -5.39 -10.12 23.32
C PRO A 475 -5.91 -9.12 24.36
N LEU A 476 -6.73 -9.60 25.28
CA LEU A 476 -7.14 -8.87 26.48
C LEU A 476 -6.87 -9.72 27.73
N PRO A 477 -6.34 -9.17 28.85
CA PRO A 477 -5.92 -7.77 28.99
C PRO A 477 -4.69 -7.43 28.15
N TYR A 478 -4.63 -6.19 27.62
CA TYR A 478 -3.46 -5.62 27.00
C TYR A 478 -2.94 -4.48 27.88
N MET A 479 -1.65 -4.47 28.14
CA MET A 479 -1.00 -3.46 28.97
C MET A 479 0.31 -3.03 28.32
N GLU A 480 0.53 -1.73 28.23
CA GLU A 480 1.72 -1.15 27.64
C GLU A 480 2.25 -0.01 28.50
N ASN A 481 3.48 -0.17 28.97
CA ASN A 481 4.20 0.82 29.77
C ASN A 481 5.44 1.37 29.05
N PHE A 482 5.58 1.05 27.77
CA PHE A 482 6.59 1.55 26.84
C PHE A 482 8.05 1.27 27.20
N GLU A 483 8.40 0.65 28.32
CA GLU A 483 9.76 0.45 28.79
C GLU A 483 10.63 -0.44 27.89
N LYS A 484 10.00 -1.32 27.12
CA LYS A 484 10.71 -2.28 26.23
C LYS A 484 11.23 -1.68 24.92
N TYR A 485 10.79 -0.49 24.55
CA TYR A 485 11.15 0.14 23.28
C TYR A 485 12.44 0.94 23.37
N ASN A 486 13.10 1.14 22.24
CA ASN A 486 14.12 2.16 22.12
C ASN A 486 13.47 3.54 21.94
N GLU A 487 14.23 4.61 22.22
CA GLU A 487 13.77 5.97 21.96
C GLU A 487 13.46 6.16 20.48
N HIS A 488 12.39 6.92 20.21
CA HIS A 488 11.84 7.20 18.87
C HIS A 488 11.22 6.01 18.13
N GLU A 489 11.20 4.81 18.71
CA GLU A 489 10.39 3.73 18.16
C GLU A 489 8.90 4.02 18.34
N GLU A 490 8.09 3.48 17.43
CA GLU A 490 6.64 3.54 17.53
C GLU A 490 6.11 2.34 18.30
N PRO A 491 5.18 2.55 19.26
CA PRO A 491 4.61 1.45 20.04
C PRO A 491 3.86 0.43 19.16
N TYR A 492 4.04 -0.86 19.47
CA TYR A 492 3.41 -1.94 18.72
C TYR A 492 1.91 -1.94 18.85
N ASN A 493 1.25 -2.33 17.78
CA ASN A 493 -0.20 -2.44 17.65
C ASN A 493 -0.96 -1.10 17.70
N PHE A 494 -0.29 0.03 17.81
CA PHE A 494 -0.94 1.34 17.67
C PHE A 494 -1.00 1.77 16.20
N ALA A 495 -2.17 2.26 15.79
CA ALA A 495 -2.46 2.75 14.45
C ALA A 495 -2.56 4.28 14.46
N GLN A 496 -1.44 4.96 14.27
CA GLN A 496 -1.38 6.42 14.21
C GLN A 496 -2.24 6.92 13.05
N GLN A 497 -3.26 7.70 13.37
CA GLN A 497 -4.19 8.24 12.38
C GLN A 497 -3.80 9.63 11.92
N THR A 498 -3.26 10.45 12.81
CA THR A 498 -2.65 11.75 12.51
C THR A 498 -1.74 12.18 13.66
N GLY A 499 -0.68 12.92 13.35
CA GLY A 499 0.40 13.23 14.29
C GLY A 499 1.45 12.12 14.29
N SER A 500 2.44 12.23 15.15
CA SER A 500 3.48 11.23 15.36
C SER A 500 3.57 10.90 16.85
N PHE A 501 3.43 9.62 17.18
CA PHE A 501 3.50 9.10 18.54
C PHE A 501 4.71 8.18 18.64
N GLU A 502 5.72 8.62 19.36
CA GLU A 502 6.96 7.89 19.52
C GLU A 502 7.34 7.73 21.00
N VAL A 503 8.19 6.76 21.30
CA VAL A 503 8.67 6.52 22.66
C VAL A 503 9.78 7.50 23.00
N ILE A 504 9.64 8.18 24.14
CA ILE A 504 10.63 9.11 24.68
C ILE A 504 10.95 8.72 26.12
N ASP A 505 12.22 8.75 26.50
CA ASP A 505 12.68 8.53 27.88
C ASP A 505 12.64 9.85 28.66
N LEU A 506 11.77 9.92 29.65
CA LEU A 506 11.69 11.08 30.55
C LEU A 506 12.70 11.03 31.70
N GLY A 507 13.32 9.88 31.93
CA GLY A 507 14.34 9.67 32.97
C GLY A 507 13.85 9.72 34.42
N GLU A 508 12.57 9.99 34.67
CA GLU A 508 11.96 10.13 36.00
C GLU A 508 10.60 9.40 36.09
N GLY A 509 10.33 8.76 37.21
CA GLY A 509 9.04 8.23 37.68
C GLY A 509 8.22 7.37 36.71
N HIS A 510 7.99 7.82 35.51
CA HIS A 510 7.32 7.12 34.43
C HIS A 510 8.27 6.51 33.38
N GLY A 511 9.61 6.76 33.49
CA GLY A 511 10.58 6.20 32.58
C GLY A 511 10.30 6.55 31.11
N LYS A 512 10.05 5.55 30.27
CA LYS A 512 9.70 5.71 28.88
C LYS A 512 8.19 5.87 28.68
N VAL A 513 7.80 6.80 27.84
CA VAL A 513 6.41 7.14 27.57
C VAL A 513 6.14 7.23 26.07
N MET A 514 4.91 7.10 25.66
CA MET A 514 4.48 7.43 24.30
C MET A 514 4.16 8.93 24.22
N ARG A 515 4.91 9.68 23.41
CA ARG A 515 4.74 11.13 23.22
C ARG A 515 4.19 11.46 21.86
N GLN A 516 3.15 12.29 21.82
CA GLN A 516 2.76 12.99 20.60
C GLN A 516 3.74 14.16 20.36
N MET A 517 4.40 14.16 19.19
CA MET A 517 5.54 15.03 18.90
C MET A 517 5.20 16.25 18.05
N VAL A 518 4.14 16.23 17.26
CA VAL A 518 3.85 17.20 16.22
C VAL A 518 3.17 18.44 16.79
N THR A 519 3.80 19.61 16.60
CA THR A 519 3.32 20.88 17.15
C THR A 519 2.73 21.83 16.12
N GLN A 520 2.85 21.50 14.82
CA GLN A 520 2.33 22.30 13.72
C GLN A 520 1.44 21.44 12.82
N ILE A 521 0.37 22.02 12.32
CA ILE A 521 -0.57 21.31 11.42
C ILE A 521 0.16 20.85 10.16
N PRO A 522 0.22 19.53 9.87
CA PRO A 522 0.84 19.03 8.65
C PRO A 522 0.09 19.47 7.39
N ILE A 523 0.77 19.40 6.25
CA ILE A 523 0.16 19.47 4.93
C ILE A 523 -0.36 18.09 4.58
N TYR A 524 -1.65 17.88 4.75
CA TYR A 524 -2.29 16.57 4.57
C TYR A 524 -2.47 16.19 3.11
N TRP A 525 -2.56 14.90 2.87
CA TRP A 525 -2.95 14.37 1.57
C TRP A 525 -4.47 14.32 1.40
N CYS A 526 -5.21 13.66 2.30
CA CYS A 526 -6.66 13.54 2.20
C CYS A 526 -7.40 14.47 3.18
N ALA A 527 -8.58 14.88 2.78
CA ALA A 527 -9.72 15.65 3.36
C ALA A 527 -9.56 16.25 4.76
N ALA A 528 -8.41 16.73 5.13
CA ALA A 528 -8.05 17.06 6.50
C ALA A 528 -8.15 18.54 6.84
N GLU A 529 -8.94 19.33 6.08
CA GLU A 529 -9.04 20.79 6.31
C GLU A 529 -9.46 21.20 7.72
N LYS A 530 -9.97 20.24 8.50
CA LYS A 530 -10.51 20.49 9.85
C LYS A 530 -9.83 19.67 10.94
N LEU A 531 -8.82 18.85 10.60
CA LEU A 531 -8.10 18.07 11.61
C LEU A 531 -7.20 19.00 12.43
N ASN A 532 -7.57 19.25 13.67
CA ASN A 532 -6.81 20.09 14.59
C ASN A 532 -6.38 19.31 15.84
N PHE A 533 -6.12 18.01 15.68
CA PHE A 533 -5.80 17.10 16.77
C PHE A 533 -4.89 15.96 16.27
N ALA A 534 -4.21 15.31 17.18
CA ALA A 534 -3.50 14.06 16.90
C ALA A 534 -4.22 12.88 17.56
N THR A 535 -4.22 11.72 16.89
CA THR A 535 -4.90 10.55 17.42
C THR A 535 -4.27 9.23 16.98
N ASN A 536 -4.36 8.25 17.89
CA ASN A 536 -3.77 6.94 17.75
C ASN A 536 -4.76 5.87 18.21
N TYR A 537 -5.05 4.88 17.35
CA TYR A 537 -6.04 3.84 17.60
C TYR A 537 -5.35 2.50 17.91
N ILE A 538 -6.08 1.61 18.58
CA ILE A 538 -5.59 0.27 18.89
C ILE A 538 -6.75 -0.70 19.08
N GLY A 539 -6.55 -1.94 18.70
CA GLY A 539 -7.36 -3.07 19.11
C GLY A 539 -8.23 -3.67 18.03
N SER A 540 -9.56 -3.63 18.18
CA SER A 540 -10.47 -4.28 17.25
C SER A 540 -11.72 -3.45 17.03
N GLN A 541 -12.11 -3.31 15.76
CA GLN A 541 -13.38 -2.67 15.41
C GLN A 541 -14.61 -3.45 15.96
N LYS A 542 -14.43 -4.70 16.38
CA LYS A 542 -15.53 -5.55 16.90
C LYS A 542 -15.87 -5.29 18.38
N TRP A 543 -15.13 -4.45 19.08
CA TRP A 543 -15.36 -4.25 20.51
C TRP A 543 -16.61 -3.39 20.76
N SER A 544 -17.60 -4.00 21.40
CA SER A 544 -18.80 -3.31 21.90
C SER A 544 -18.62 -2.82 23.32
N ASP A 545 -18.04 -3.65 24.18
CA ASP A 545 -17.87 -3.43 25.62
C ASP A 545 -16.40 -3.56 25.98
N ILE A 546 -15.82 -2.46 26.47
CA ILE A 546 -14.38 -2.37 26.73
C ILE A 546 -14.08 -1.40 27.86
N TYR A 547 -13.00 -1.67 28.60
CA TYR A 547 -12.39 -0.74 29.53
C TYR A 547 -11.05 -0.27 28.99
N VAL A 548 -10.85 1.05 29.00
CA VAL A 548 -9.61 1.71 28.57
C VAL A 548 -9.12 2.61 29.68
N GLN A 549 -7.82 2.55 29.98
CA GLN A 549 -7.16 3.43 30.95
C GLN A 549 -5.83 3.91 30.37
N VAL A 550 -5.45 5.14 30.70
CA VAL A 550 -4.16 5.71 30.36
C VAL A 550 -3.76 6.78 31.37
N ASP A 551 -2.49 6.87 31.69
CA ASP A 551 -1.91 8.06 32.34
C ASP A 551 -1.55 9.07 31.26
N ALA A 552 -1.95 10.32 31.43
CA ALA A 552 -1.69 11.39 30.47
C ALA A 552 -1.16 12.66 31.15
N LYS A 553 -0.23 13.35 30.48
CA LYS A 553 0.40 14.57 30.93
C LYS A 553 0.52 15.56 29.76
N LEU A 554 0.28 16.85 30.02
CA LEU A 554 0.60 17.91 29.06
C LEU A 554 2.11 18.08 28.91
N GLY A 555 2.57 18.40 27.72
CA GLY A 555 3.97 18.74 27.48
C GLY A 555 4.42 19.96 28.30
N ASP A 556 5.68 20.00 28.67
CA ASP A 556 6.23 21.14 29.41
C ASP A 556 6.36 22.40 28.54
N THR A 557 6.59 22.22 27.24
CA THR A 557 6.61 23.26 26.20
C THR A 557 5.80 22.83 24.99
N ASN A 558 5.30 23.79 24.22
CA ASN A 558 4.48 23.53 23.02
C ASN A 558 3.36 22.50 23.27
N SER A 559 2.73 22.54 24.45
CA SER A 559 1.72 21.56 24.83
C SER A 559 0.41 21.75 24.06
N THR A 560 -0.33 20.65 23.92
CA THR A 560 -1.73 20.68 23.51
C THR A 560 -2.60 21.32 24.61
N ASP A 561 -3.84 21.71 24.27
CA ASP A 561 -4.81 22.21 25.25
C ASP A 561 -5.37 21.10 26.16
N GLY A 562 -5.40 19.87 25.66
CA GLY A 562 -5.94 18.73 26.37
C GLY A 562 -5.67 17.42 25.66
N TYR A 563 -6.05 16.35 26.32
CA TYR A 563 -5.90 14.98 25.80
C TYR A 563 -7.19 14.18 26.02
N PHE A 564 -7.28 13.02 25.38
CA PHE A 564 -8.44 12.15 25.51
C PHE A 564 -8.09 10.67 25.55
N VAL A 565 -9.02 9.89 26.11
CA VAL A 565 -9.16 8.46 25.92
C VAL A 565 -10.49 8.18 25.23
N ALA A 566 -10.53 7.18 24.35
CA ALA A 566 -11.75 6.89 23.60
C ALA A 566 -11.97 5.38 23.41
N ALA A 567 -13.23 5.02 23.16
CA ALA A 567 -13.66 3.67 22.86
C ALA A 567 -14.81 3.67 21.85
N ARG A 568 -15.07 2.50 21.23
CA ARG A 568 -16.02 2.32 20.12
C ARG A 568 -15.76 3.28 18.96
N ILE A 569 -14.50 3.58 18.69
CA ILE A 569 -14.13 4.46 17.58
C ILE A 569 -14.45 3.73 16.27
N PHE A 570 -15.29 4.34 15.47
CA PHE A 570 -15.70 3.85 14.17
C PHE A 570 -15.25 4.82 13.08
N GLU A 571 -14.63 4.30 12.04
CA GLU A 571 -13.97 5.02 10.97
C GLU A 571 -12.62 5.65 11.37
N GLY A 572 -11.77 5.82 10.37
CA GLY A 572 -10.44 6.39 10.46
C GLY A 572 -9.92 6.72 9.05
N GLY A 573 -8.62 6.83 8.89
CA GLY A 573 -8.02 7.16 7.61
C GLY A 573 -8.50 8.49 7.07
N CYS A 574 -8.75 8.59 5.76
CA CYS A 574 -9.27 9.82 5.13
C CYS A 574 -10.63 10.29 5.69
N LYS A 575 -11.35 9.44 6.38
CA LYS A 575 -12.63 9.76 7.04
C LYS A 575 -12.47 10.10 8.52
N LEU A 576 -11.27 10.31 9.00
CA LEU A 576 -10.98 10.54 10.41
C LEU A 576 -11.82 11.66 11.05
N ILE A 577 -12.10 12.74 10.30
CA ILE A 577 -12.92 13.85 10.80
C ILE A 577 -14.36 13.43 11.12
N ASP A 578 -14.86 12.39 10.47
CA ASP A 578 -16.20 11.85 10.64
C ASP A 578 -16.23 10.70 11.67
N SER A 579 -15.08 10.40 12.31
CA SER A 579 -15.00 9.35 13.33
C SER A 579 -15.99 9.58 14.45
N THR A 580 -16.83 8.57 14.65
CA THR A 580 -17.79 8.49 15.76
C THR A 580 -17.29 7.51 16.81
N GLY A 581 -17.73 7.68 18.05
CA GLY A 581 -17.31 6.86 19.20
C GLY A 581 -17.64 7.55 20.51
N ILE A 582 -17.04 7.12 21.59
CA ILE A 582 -17.12 7.78 22.89
C ILE A 582 -15.74 8.36 23.19
N PHE A 583 -15.61 9.66 23.09
CA PHE A 583 -14.38 10.40 23.34
C PHE A 583 -14.48 11.15 24.67
N PHE A 584 -13.61 10.83 25.59
CA PHE A 584 -13.53 11.47 26.89
C PHE A 584 -12.33 12.42 26.92
N PHE A 585 -12.57 13.69 26.62
CA PHE A 585 -11.59 14.77 26.62
C PHE A 585 -11.40 15.35 28.02
N VAL A 586 -10.15 15.67 28.35
CA VAL A 586 -9.75 16.35 29.60
C VAL A 586 -8.90 17.55 29.25
N TYR A 587 -9.24 18.68 29.85
CA TYR A 587 -8.54 19.97 29.69
C TYR A 587 -7.99 20.41 31.07
N PRO A 588 -6.74 20.06 31.39
CA PRO A 588 -6.19 20.26 32.74
C PRO A 588 -6.13 21.73 33.18
N GLU A 589 -5.78 22.66 32.29
CA GLU A 589 -5.71 24.08 32.62
C GLU A 589 -7.08 24.65 33.01
N SER A 590 -8.11 24.31 32.28
CA SER A 590 -9.49 24.78 32.55
C SER A 590 -10.24 23.91 33.58
N GLN A 591 -9.61 22.85 34.11
CA GLN A 591 -10.18 21.92 35.09
C GLN A 591 -11.55 21.35 34.67
N ARG A 592 -11.69 21.03 33.38
CA ARG A 592 -12.94 20.55 32.80
C ARG A 592 -12.75 19.26 32.00
N PHE A 593 -13.84 18.51 31.87
CA PHE A 593 -13.95 17.41 30.94
C PHE A 593 -15.09 17.59 29.95
N VAL A 594 -14.98 16.93 28.80
CA VAL A 594 -16.05 16.85 27.79
C VAL A 594 -16.15 15.43 27.28
N VAL A 595 -17.35 14.88 27.22
CA VAL A 595 -17.63 13.58 26.59
C VAL A 595 -18.39 13.83 25.31
N THR A 596 -17.87 13.33 24.19
CA THR A 596 -18.46 13.56 22.87
C THR A 596 -18.70 12.26 22.12
N GLY A 597 -19.67 12.29 21.19
CA GLY A 597 -20.01 11.17 20.30
C GLY A 597 -19.19 11.15 19.01
N ASN A 598 -18.33 12.14 18.81
CA ASN A 598 -17.43 12.20 17.65
C ASN A 598 -16.13 12.94 17.99
N ILE A 599 -15.09 12.66 17.23
CA ILE A 599 -13.76 13.24 17.46
C ILE A 599 -13.74 14.76 17.22
N ALA A 600 -14.59 15.28 16.34
CA ALA A 600 -14.72 16.70 16.03
C ALA A 600 -15.39 17.51 17.15
N GLN A 601 -15.82 16.88 18.25
CA GLN A 601 -16.48 17.48 19.41
C GLN A 601 -17.78 18.25 19.08
N SER A 602 -18.43 17.93 17.98
CA SER A 602 -19.69 18.57 17.57
C SER A 602 -20.93 17.96 18.24
N VAL A 603 -20.80 16.74 18.82
CA VAL A 603 -21.89 16.03 19.51
C VAL A 603 -21.49 15.85 20.97
N ILE A 604 -21.87 16.82 21.81
CA ILE A 604 -21.55 16.81 23.25
C ILE A 604 -22.61 16.04 24.02
N HIS A 605 -22.20 15.05 24.82
CA HIS A 605 -23.08 14.26 25.70
C HIS A 605 -23.01 14.70 27.14
N LYS A 606 -21.83 15.07 27.59
CA LYS A 606 -21.60 15.53 28.95
C LYS A 606 -20.41 16.46 28.99
N LEU A 607 -20.51 17.46 29.82
CA LEU A 607 -19.40 18.32 30.21
C LEU A 607 -19.51 18.63 31.72
N GLY A 608 -18.38 18.94 32.33
CA GLY A 608 -18.36 19.27 33.74
C GLY A 608 -16.96 19.58 34.27
N PRO A 609 -16.88 19.96 35.53
CA PRO A 609 -15.60 20.15 36.20
C PRO A 609 -14.97 18.79 36.54
N THR A 610 -13.63 18.71 36.39
CA THR A 610 -12.85 17.54 36.83
C THR A 610 -12.61 17.53 38.33
N GLY A 611 -12.72 18.67 38.98
CA GLY A 611 -12.08 18.95 40.25
C GLY A 611 -10.61 19.31 40.05
N LYS A 612 -9.86 19.41 41.13
CA LYS A 612 -8.43 19.81 41.07
C LYS A 612 -7.60 18.72 40.39
N LEU A 613 -7.06 19.03 39.22
CA LEU A 613 -6.09 18.22 38.47
C LEU A 613 -4.67 18.73 38.71
N ASN A 614 -3.69 17.85 38.48
CA ASN A 614 -2.32 18.25 38.32
C ASN A 614 -2.10 18.77 36.88
N VAL A 615 -2.04 20.07 36.71
CA VAL A 615 -1.95 20.70 35.37
C VAL A 615 -0.66 20.35 34.66
N LYS A 616 0.46 20.27 35.38
CA LYS A 616 1.80 19.95 34.85
C LYS A 616 2.24 18.51 35.17
N GLY A 617 1.39 17.72 35.76
CA GLY A 617 1.69 16.34 36.13
C GLY A 617 0.73 15.33 35.49
N TRP A 618 0.96 14.11 35.84
CA TRP A 618 0.19 12.96 35.36
C TRP A 618 -1.22 12.93 35.95
N ASN A 619 -2.17 12.56 35.09
CA ASN A 619 -3.55 12.27 35.47
C ASN A 619 -3.98 10.97 34.80
N THR A 620 -4.56 10.07 35.57
CA THR A 620 -5.05 8.76 35.08
C THR A 620 -6.49 8.91 34.60
N LEU A 621 -6.74 8.68 33.30
CA LEU A 621 -8.07 8.65 32.71
C LEU A 621 -8.55 7.21 32.59
N SER A 622 -9.80 6.96 32.98
CA SER A 622 -10.43 5.65 32.76
C SER A 622 -11.80 5.81 32.12
N LEU A 623 -12.09 4.98 31.13
CA LEU A 623 -13.34 4.91 30.39
C LEU A 623 -13.83 3.47 30.31
N LEU A 624 -14.99 3.18 30.86
CA LEU A 624 -15.68 1.89 30.71
C LEU A 624 -16.90 2.07 29.82
N ILE A 625 -16.99 1.28 28.78
CA ILE A 625 -18.21 1.11 28.00
C ILE A 625 -18.78 -0.27 28.29
N LYS A 626 -20.03 -0.33 28.69
CA LYS A 626 -20.73 -1.60 29.00
C LYS A 626 -22.24 -1.45 28.89
N ASP A 627 -22.90 -2.39 28.23
CA ASP A 627 -24.36 -2.51 28.16
C ASP A 627 -25.06 -1.18 27.79
N GLY A 628 -24.52 -0.41 26.84
CA GLY A 628 -25.10 0.88 26.42
C GLY A 628 -24.85 2.05 27.37
N SER A 629 -23.96 1.90 28.37
CA SER A 629 -23.51 2.95 29.27
C SER A 629 -22.04 3.27 29.11
N ALA A 630 -21.67 4.53 29.31
CA ALA A 630 -20.30 4.97 29.42
C ALA A 630 -20.03 5.59 30.79
N VAL A 631 -19.01 5.10 31.46
CA VAL A 631 -18.59 5.56 32.79
C VAL A 631 -17.16 6.05 32.72
N GLY A 632 -16.92 7.27 33.21
CA GLY A 632 -15.57 7.87 33.24
C GLY A 632 -15.11 8.30 34.60
N SER A 633 -13.79 8.19 34.83
CA SER A 633 -13.11 8.67 36.03
C SER A 633 -11.78 9.34 35.70
N ILE A 634 -11.32 10.20 36.59
CA ILE A 634 -9.97 10.78 36.58
C ILE A 634 -9.37 10.63 37.98
N ASN A 635 -8.13 10.14 38.03
CA ASN A 635 -7.40 9.93 39.29
C ASN A 635 -8.27 9.18 40.33
N ASP A 636 -8.88 8.08 39.88
CA ASP A 636 -9.82 7.24 40.63
C ASP A 636 -11.11 7.95 41.11
N LYS A 637 -11.29 9.22 40.77
CA LYS A 637 -12.51 9.97 41.06
C LYS A 637 -13.56 9.79 39.97
N PHE A 638 -14.71 9.23 40.30
CA PHE A 638 -15.86 9.12 39.42
C PHE A 638 -16.32 10.52 38.92
N LEU A 639 -16.57 10.66 37.61
CA LEU A 639 -17.02 11.90 36.99
C LEU A 639 -18.40 11.79 36.35
N PHE A 640 -18.64 10.73 35.59
CA PHE A 640 -19.89 10.59 34.86
C PHE A 640 -20.30 9.14 34.65
N ASN A 641 -21.63 8.98 34.52
CA ASN A 641 -22.27 7.81 33.92
C ASN A 641 -23.34 8.33 32.97
N ILE A 642 -23.26 7.98 31.69
CA ILE A 642 -24.18 8.41 30.66
C ILE A 642 -24.66 7.20 29.83
N THR A 643 -25.89 7.31 29.30
CA THR A 643 -26.39 6.34 28.33
C THR A 643 -25.86 6.65 26.94
N VAL A 644 -25.40 5.60 26.21
CA VAL A 644 -24.82 5.71 24.89
C VAL A 644 -25.50 4.75 23.91
N ALA A 645 -26.79 4.49 24.10
CA ALA A 645 -27.57 3.52 23.35
C ALA A 645 -27.72 3.88 21.86
N ASP A 646 -27.62 5.15 21.50
CA ASP A 646 -27.87 5.66 20.14
C ASP A 646 -26.58 5.75 19.29
N PHE A 647 -25.45 5.23 19.78
CA PHE A 647 -24.16 5.30 19.11
C PHE A 647 -23.81 4.04 18.34
N LYS A 648 -22.76 4.16 17.48
CA LYS A 648 -22.10 2.97 16.92
C LYS A 648 -21.81 1.99 18.04
N THR A 649 -22.21 0.76 17.84
CA THR A 649 -22.24 -0.25 18.90
C THR A 649 -20.88 -0.91 19.14
N HIS A 650 -19.90 -0.64 18.27
CA HIS A 650 -18.57 -1.26 18.30
C HIS A 650 -17.51 -0.36 17.64
N GLY A 651 -16.26 -0.57 17.97
CA GLY A 651 -15.13 0.16 17.39
C GLY A 651 -13.86 0.03 18.21
N PHE A 652 -12.79 0.65 17.74
CA PHE A 652 -11.46 0.66 18.36
C PHE A 652 -11.44 1.41 19.70
N ALA A 653 -10.37 1.19 20.47
CA ALA A 653 -9.95 2.09 21.52
C ALA A 653 -8.90 3.08 20.97
N GLY A 654 -8.66 4.19 21.68
CA GLY A 654 -7.67 5.17 21.26
C GLY A 654 -7.34 6.20 22.29
N VAL A 655 -6.25 6.93 22.01
CA VAL A 655 -5.80 8.11 22.76
C VAL A 655 -5.43 9.22 21.78
N GLY A 656 -5.37 10.45 22.27
CA GLY A 656 -4.94 11.56 21.44
C GLY A 656 -5.01 12.89 22.14
N THR A 657 -4.84 13.97 21.37
CA THR A 657 -4.81 15.35 21.85
C THR A 657 -5.98 16.15 21.30
N SER A 658 -6.38 17.22 21.98
CA SER A 658 -7.47 18.08 21.55
C SER A 658 -7.07 19.17 20.57
N SER A 659 -5.78 19.44 20.50
CA SER A 659 -5.14 20.37 19.56
C SER A 659 -3.72 19.88 19.24
N TRP A 660 -3.08 20.49 18.25
CA TRP A 660 -1.66 20.23 17.97
C TRP A 660 -0.79 20.69 19.14
N GLY A 661 0.15 19.84 19.51
CA GLY A 661 1.05 20.10 20.64
C GLY A 661 1.43 18.81 21.36
N ILE A 662 2.41 18.93 22.25
CA ILE A 662 3.01 17.80 22.97
C ILE A 662 2.09 17.32 24.08
N ALA A 663 1.89 16.00 24.16
CA ALA A 663 1.33 15.30 25.30
C ALA A 663 1.99 13.94 25.46
N ASP A 664 2.14 13.50 26.69
CA ASP A 664 2.70 12.21 27.09
C ASP A 664 1.62 11.26 27.55
N PHE A 665 1.77 9.99 27.20
CA PHE A 665 0.87 8.90 27.57
C PHE A 665 1.69 7.72 28.11
N ASP A 666 1.22 7.13 29.22
CA ASP A 666 1.87 6.01 29.85
C ASP A 666 0.84 5.04 30.47
N ASN A 667 1.31 3.86 30.89
CA ASN A 667 0.49 2.85 31.58
C ASN A 667 -0.85 2.59 30.87
N PHE A 668 -0.81 2.42 29.56
CA PHE A 668 -2.00 2.16 28.76
C PHE A 668 -2.54 0.76 29.02
N VAL A 669 -3.85 0.65 29.33
CA VAL A 669 -4.50 -0.61 29.68
C VAL A 669 -5.82 -0.78 28.92
N LEU A 670 -5.97 -1.97 28.33
CA LEU A 670 -7.25 -2.46 27.81
C LEU A 670 -7.68 -3.71 28.57
N ARG A 671 -8.96 -3.79 28.97
CA ARG A 671 -9.54 -4.96 29.62
C ARG A 671 -10.95 -5.23 29.10
N ASN A 672 -11.42 -6.47 29.26
CA ASN A 672 -12.83 -6.73 29.04
C ASN A 672 -13.70 -5.92 30.05
N ALA A 673 -14.93 -5.62 29.66
CA ALA A 673 -15.80 -4.74 30.45
C ALA A 673 -16.16 -5.28 31.85
N LYS A 674 -16.17 -6.61 32.06
CA LYS A 674 -16.42 -7.21 33.39
C LYS A 674 -15.31 -6.89 34.38
N GLU A 675 -14.06 -6.92 33.95
CA GLU A 675 -12.91 -6.54 34.77
C GLU A 675 -12.92 -5.04 35.03
N GLY A 676 -13.16 -4.23 33.97
CA GLY A 676 -13.31 -2.77 34.10
C GLY A 676 -14.40 -2.37 35.08
N GLU A 677 -15.54 -3.03 35.06
CA GLU A 677 -16.64 -2.76 35.99
C GLU A 677 -16.25 -2.99 37.46
N LYS A 678 -15.48 -4.05 37.74
CA LYS A 678 -14.97 -4.28 39.11
C LYS A 678 -14.06 -3.14 39.56
N ILE A 679 -13.20 -2.63 38.67
CA ILE A 679 -12.31 -1.50 38.94
C ILE A 679 -13.16 -0.24 39.23
N MET A 680 -14.08 0.13 38.31
CA MET A 680 -14.90 1.33 38.45
C MET A 680 -15.86 1.29 39.65
N ASN A 681 -16.34 0.11 40.04
CA ASN A 681 -17.18 -0.04 41.23
C ASN A 681 -16.41 0.11 42.55
N LYS A 682 -15.11 -0.20 42.55
CA LYS A 682 -14.24 0.10 43.70
C LYS A 682 -14.06 1.61 43.86
N MET A 683 -13.77 2.35 42.76
CA MET A 683 -13.64 3.82 42.73
C MET A 683 -14.91 4.56 43.20
N LYS A 684 -16.10 3.98 43.03
CA LYS A 684 -17.37 4.58 43.52
C LYS A 684 -17.59 4.44 45.00
N ARG A 685 -16.87 3.53 45.68
CA ARG A 685 -17.05 3.24 47.09
C ARG A 685 -16.07 4.00 47.98
N ASP A 686 -14.94 4.34 47.43
CA ASP A 686 -13.91 5.19 48.03
C ASP A 686 -14.19 6.67 47.73
#